data_65ecc50ca6f0b36d185c9e61d5cae8ed
#
_entry.id   65ecc50ca6f0b36d185c9e61d5cae8ed
#
_cell.length_a   1.000
_cell.length_b   1.000
_cell.length_c   1.000
_cell.angle_alpha   90.00
_cell.angle_beta   90.00
_cell.angle_gamma   90.00
#
_symmetry.space_group_name_H-M   'P 1'
#
loop_
_entity.id
_entity.type
_entity.pdbx_description
1 polymer ?
#
loop_
_entity_poly.entity_id
_entity_poly.type
_entity_poly.pdbx_seq_one_letter_code
_entity_poly.pdbx_strand_id
1 'polypeptide(L)'
;SGSYNTAASSYMQTIFRVQTPATINGRMKEQCYVFDFAPDRTLKVIAETAKISSKAGKTSQSDRKAMGEFINFCPIISIEGSQMNRFDVPRMLEQLKRVYVERVVRNGFEDNSLYNDELMKLDDLELQEFDDLKKIIGQTKAMPKTNQVDINSQGLNNEEYEEKEKLEKKPKKELTEEERKRLEELKKKTKNREAAISILRGISIRMPLLIYGAELSDENHEITIDNFASLIDPQSWEEFMPKGVTKQKFNSFKKYYDPEIFCAAGKRIRAIARAADKLSIEERIERITDIFSTFRNPDKETVLTPWRVVNMHLGDCLGGYNFYDTEYQNVISEPRFIDKGEVTAEVFFPESRILEINSKSGLYPLYMAYGIYRARVKASLFAVETVEEQQAVWNKVIAENIFVICKTPMAKSITKRTLVGFHKAKINMWAPEDLVNKVKNQSELFIKKVHDLIGKDMKINAIVGNPPYQINDGSGASDDAANPIYQIFVRIAKQIRPEYFSLIMPSKWMIGGKAVLKPFRKEMMEDKHIASIYDYEDSGECFNGQHIDGGVCYFLWSNKHNGKLRYTYISANKEFLVSTRFLSDGNSDIVIRDNRRQSIIAKTSTNCSLFKEIVSLTQPFGIRKDLFNSPERYPQSNLQAEPFYGCVKIYGVKGIKGGARRTIGYISPEIITKNKAAVNKYKLFFTTSYSTNAFNPPETIIGEQNSVCTETFLLIGPFDAEIEQKNCYKYICTNFFKALLFFGRGTMQVSQDVFRFIPLQNFSNQSDINWNKSITVIDRQLYEKYYLTNEEITFIENRIKSI
;
A
#
# COMPACT_ATOMS: atom_id res chain seq x y z
N SER A 1 23.67 -32.83 13.88
CA SER A 1 23.97 -31.52 13.29
C SER A 1 22.69 -30.88 12.81
N GLY A 2 22.31 -29.74 13.40
CA GLY A 2 21.08 -29.04 13.03
C GLY A 2 21.32 -28.13 11.82
N SER A 3 21.49 -28.68 10.62
CA SER A 3 21.55 -27.88 9.41
C SER A 3 20.18 -27.82 8.73
N TYR A 4 19.70 -26.61 8.47
CA TYR A 4 18.47 -26.38 7.73
C TYR A 4 18.80 -26.38 6.22
N ASN A 5 18.76 -27.57 5.58
CA ASN A 5 19.01 -27.69 4.15
C ASN A 5 17.70 -27.48 3.38
N THR A 6 17.68 -26.51 2.48
CA THR A 6 16.51 -26.13 1.67
C THR A 6 16.53 -26.73 0.26
N ALA A 7 17.68 -27.20 -0.22
CA ALA A 7 17.81 -27.83 -1.53
C ALA A 7 17.78 -29.36 -1.39
N ALA A 8 17.00 -30.05 -2.24
CA ALA A 8 16.88 -31.50 -2.22
C ALA A 8 18.22 -32.21 -2.38
N SER A 9 19.09 -31.73 -3.27
CA SER A 9 20.45 -32.28 -3.46
C SER A 9 21.30 -32.21 -2.19
N SER A 10 21.29 -31.07 -1.50
CA SER A 10 22.02 -30.90 -0.24
C SER A 10 21.44 -31.74 0.90
N TYR A 11 20.13 -31.90 0.92
CA TYR A 11 19.43 -32.73 1.88
C TYR A 11 19.78 -34.22 1.67
N MET A 12 19.72 -34.70 0.42
CA MET A 12 20.09 -36.09 0.07
C MET A 12 21.59 -36.35 0.33
N GLN A 13 22.47 -35.40 0.02
CA GLN A 13 23.90 -35.54 0.37
C GLN A 13 24.11 -35.66 1.88
N THR A 14 23.30 -34.95 2.69
CA THR A 14 23.38 -35.06 4.15
C THR A 14 22.90 -36.43 4.62
N ILE A 15 21.82 -36.97 4.03
CA ILE A 15 21.33 -38.32 4.31
C ILE A 15 22.36 -39.37 3.91
N PHE A 16 22.94 -39.27 2.73
CA PHE A 16 23.94 -40.22 2.25
C PHE A 16 25.24 -40.21 3.08
N ARG A 17 25.61 -39.10 3.71
CA ARG A 17 26.74 -39.07 4.66
C ARG A 17 26.56 -39.98 5.87
N VAL A 18 25.30 -40.27 6.27
CA VAL A 18 25.01 -41.20 7.34
C VAL A 18 25.37 -42.65 6.93
N GLN A 19 25.37 -42.95 5.63
CA GLN A 19 25.70 -44.27 5.09
C GLN A 19 27.24 -44.49 4.95
N THR A 20 28.06 -43.45 5.21
CA THR A 20 29.51 -43.59 5.14
C THR A 20 29.96 -44.73 6.08
N PRO A 21 30.73 -45.71 5.59
CA PRO A 21 31.25 -46.78 6.44
C PRO A 21 32.02 -46.22 7.63
N ALA A 22 31.74 -46.72 8.80
CA ALA A 22 32.45 -46.37 10.00
C ALA A 22 32.57 -47.59 10.94
N THR A 23 33.69 -47.70 11.59
CA THR A 23 33.90 -48.74 12.63
C THR A 23 33.73 -48.10 14.00
N ILE A 24 32.77 -48.57 14.77
CA ILE A 24 32.44 -48.07 16.12
C ILE A 24 32.71 -49.24 17.10
N ASN A 25 33.59 -49.03 18.05
CA ASN A 25 34.02 -50.07 19.02
C ASN A 25 34.47 -51.38 18.37
N GLY A 26 35.23 -51.35 17.27
CA GLY A 26 35.75 -52.52 16.58
C GLY A 26 34.72 -53.24 15.70
N ARG A 27 33.49 -52.80 15.59
CA ARG A 27 32.45 -53.34 14.71
C ARG A 27 32.05 -52.34 13.63
N MET A 28 31.91 -52.86 12.42
CA MET A 28 31.45 -52.06 11.29
C MET A 28 29.97 -51.67 11.55
N LYS A 29 29.63 -50.44 11.24
CA LYS A 29 28.27 -49.92 11.35
C LYS A 29 27.34 -50.66 10.37
N GLU A 30 26.37 -51.42 10.90
CA GLU A 30 25.45 -52.26 10.11
C GLU A 30 24.19 -51.47 9.71
N GLN A 31 23.76 -50.49 10.52
CA GLN A 31 22.53 -49.73 10.29
C GLN A 31 22.74 -48.23 10.59
N CYS A 32 21.98 -47.40 9.90
CA CYS A 32 21.91 -45.97 10.12
C CYS A 32 20.48 -45.48 9.99
N TYR A 33 20.15 -44.48 10.82
CA TYR A 33 18.85 -43.88 10.87
C TYR A 33 18.96 -42.38 10.68
N VAL A 34 17.97 -41.83 9.93
CA VAL A 34 17.81 -40.39 9.79
C VAL A 34 16.46 -40.00 10.40
N PHE A 35 16.47 -39.08 11.33
CA PHE A 35 15.27 -38.51 11.91
C PHE A 35 15.13 -37.08 11.40
N ASP A 36 14.02 -36.78 10.72
CA ASP A 36 13.72 -35.43 10.24
C ASP A 36 12.40 -34.95 10.92
N PHE A 37 12.51 -33.83 11.62
CA PHE A 37 11.39 -33.20 12.32
C PHE A 37 10.66 -32.15 11.49
N ALA A 38 10.99 -32.02 10.19
CA ALA A 38 10.32 -31.12 9.23
C ALA A 38 9.58 -31.93 8.16
N PRO A 39 8.35 -32.42 8.45
CA PRO A 39 7.63 -33.34 7.59
C PRO A 39 7.36 -32.78 6.19
N ASP A 40 7.07 -31.52 6.05
CA ASP A 40 6.85 -30.85 4.75
C ASP A 40 8.14 -30.79 3.92
N ARG A 41 9.32 -30.66 4.51
CA ARG A 41 10.59 -30.74 3.81
C ARG A 41 10.85 -32.15 3.29
N THR A 42 10.68 -33.16 4.15
CA THR A 42 10.87 -34.55 3.80
C THR A 42 9.93 -34.97 2.68
N LEU A 43 8.65 -34.64 2.76
CA LEU A 43 7.67 -34.94 1.72
C LEU A 43 8.00 -34.27 0.39
N LYS A 44 8.48 -33.04 0.39
CA LYS A 44 8.90 -32.33 -0.83
C LYS A 44 10.12 -32.98 -1.48
N VAL A 45 11.13 -33.32 -0.69
CA VAL A 45 12.35 -33.99 -1.18
C VAL A 45 11.99 -35.34 -1.80
N ILE A 46 11.08 -36.08 -1.18
CA ILE A 46 10.61 -37.37 -1.70
C ILE A 46 9.86 -37.18 -3.01
N ALA A 47 8.96 -36.21 -3.09
CA ALA A 47 8.24 -35.89 -4.30
C ALA A 47 9.17 -35.53 -5.47
N GLU A 48 10.21 -34.72 -5.21
CA GLU A 48 11.22 -34.34 -6.19
C GLU A 48 12.08 -35.55 -6.61
N THR A 49 12.50 -36.39 -5.65
CA THR A 49 13.33 -37.55 -5.90
C THR A 49 12.56 -38.64 -6.67
N ALA A 50 11.27 -38.78 -6.42
CA ALA A 50 10.40 -39.70 -7.14
C ALA A 50 9.85 -39.14 -8.46
N LYS A 51 10.31 -37.97 -8.90
CA LYS A 51 9.87 -37.29 -10.13
C LYS A 51 8.36 -37.08 -10.22
N ILE A 52 7.74 -36.75 -9.09
CA ILE A 52 6.30 -36.53 -9.01
C ILE A 52 6.01 -35.08 -9.32
N SER A 53 4.91 -34.83 -10.04
CA SER A 53 4.41 -33.45 -10.23
C SER A 53 4.31 -32.74 -8.88
N SER A 54 4.86 -31.51 -8.80
CA SER A 54 4.79 -30.69 -7.59
C SER A 54 3.36 -30.33 -7.16
N LYS A 55 2.34 -30.77 -7.91
CA LYS A 55 0.93 -30.51 -7.68
C LYS A 55 0.24 -31.74 -7.12
N ALA A 56 -0.17 -31.63 -5.87
CA ALA A 56 -0.95 -32.68 -5.22
C ALA A 56 -2.26 -32.92 -5.98
N GLY A 57 -2.54 -34.17 -6.28
CA GLY A 57 -3.76 -34.62 -6.96
C GLY A 57 -3.61 -34.93 -8.46
N LYS A 58 -2.53 -34.45 -9.12
CA LYS A 58 -2.28 -34.67 -10.57
C LYS A 58 -1.05 -35.55 -10.83
N THR A 59 -0.90 -36.61 -10.08
CA THR A 59 0.16 -37.60 -10.33
C THR A 59 -0.28 -38.65 -11.33
N SER A 60 0.55 -38.91 -12.32
CA SER A 60 0.37 -40.02 -13.23
C SER A 60 0.49 -41.38 -12.54
N GLN A 61 0.01 -42.46 -13.18
CA GLN A 61 0.23 -43.81 -12.64
C GLN A 61 1.72 -44.15 -12.52
N SER A 62 2.53 -43.67 -13.45
CA SER A 62 4.00 -43.84 -13.41
C SER A 62 4.62 -43.14 -12.22
N ASP A 63 4.20 -41.93 -11.91
CA ASP A 63 4.68 -41.15 -10.75
C ASP A 63 4.32 -41.87 -9.44
N ARG A 64 3.08 -42.40 -9.35
CA ARG A 64 2.61 -43.19 -8.19
C ARG A 64 3.43 -44.45 -8.00
N LYS A 65 3.78 -45.12 -9.11
CA LYS A 65 4.62 -46.33 -9.08
C LYS A 65 6.03 -45.97 -8.61
N ALA A 66 6.65 -44.94 -9.17
CA ALA A 66 7.98 -44.49 -8.77
C ALA A 66 8.04 -44.07 -7.29
N MET A 67 6.98 -43.41 -6.80
CA MET A 67 6.86 -43.06 -5.39
C MET A 67 6.70 -44.30 -4.49
N GLY A 68 5.92 -45.26 -4.94
CA GLY A 68 5.76 -46.54 -4.26
C GLY A 68 7.05 -47.35 -4.15
N GLU A 69 7.83 -47.38 -5.21
CA GLU A 69 9.16 -48.01 -5.23
C GLU A 69 10.11 -47.29 -4.28
N PHE A 70 10.13 -45.94 -4.29
CA PHE A 70 10.98 -45.14 -3.39
C PHE A 70 10.62 -45.39 -1.91
N ILE A 71 9.34 -45.42 -1.55
CA ILE A 71 8.88 -45.68 -0.17
C ILE A 71 9.26 -47.10 0.29
N ASN A 72 9.33 -48.05 -0.61
CA ASN A 72 9.78 -49.42 -0.28
C ASN A 72 11.28 -49.42 0.11
N PHE A 73 12.08 -48.57 -0.50
CA PHE A 73 13.51 -48.42 -0.14
C PHE A 73 13.73 -47.49 1.06
N CYS A 74 12.91 -46.46 1.23
CA CYS A 74 13.01 -45.50 2.28
C CYS A 74 11.63 -45.33 2.99
N PRO A 75 11.23 -46.26 3.85
CA PRO A 75 9.95 -46.22 4.52
C PRO A 75 9.83 -44.98 5.42
N ILE A 76 8.74 -44.26 5.27
CA ILE A 76 8.41 -43.11 6.10
C ILE A 76 7.46 -43.58 7.20
N ILE A 77 7.81 -43.25 8.43
CA ILE A 77 7.04 -43.57 9.62
C ILE A 77 6.57 -42.26 10.25
N SER A 78 5.28 -42.12 10.49
CA SER A 78 4.75 -41.06 11.34
C SER A 78 4.47 -41.56 12.74
N ILE A 79 4.66 -40.69 13.70
CA ILE A 79 4.30 -40.96 15.11
C ILE A 79 3.13 -40.03 15.43
N GLU A 80 1.98 -40.66 15.73
CA GLU A 80 0.77 -39.96 16.17
C GLU A 80 0.47 -40.45 17.61
N GLY A 81 0.78 -39.62 18.60
CA GLY A 81 0.70 -40.03 20.01
C GLY A 81 1.72 -41.14 20.32
N SER A 82 1.23 -42.34 20.75
CA SER A 82 2.06 -43.52 21.00
C SER A 82 2.10 -44.51 19.85
N GLN A 83 1.42 -44.25 18.73
CA GLN A 83 1.36 -45.17 17.59
C GLN A 83 2.30 -44.77 16.48
N MET A 84 3.00 -45.77 15.91
CA MET A 84 3.83 -45.60 14.69
C MET A 84 3.04 -46.13 13.49
N ASN A 85 2.86 -45.29 12.50
CA ASN A 85 2.17 -45.62 11.26
C ASN A 85 3.12 -45.52 10.07
N ARG A 86 3.12 -46.53 9.19
CA ARG A 86 3.83 -46.50 7.93
C ARG A 86 3.01 -45.74 6.89
N PHE A 87 3.62 -44.77 6.18
CA PHE A 87 2.95 -44.06 5.10
C PHE A 87 2.89 -44.92 3.84
N ASP A 88 1.73 -44.94 3.19
CA ASP A 88 1.54 -45.36 1.81
C ASP A 88 1.50 -44.15 0.83
N VAL A 89 1.52 -44.45 -0.48
CA VAL A 89 1.52 -43.40 -1.52
C VAL A 89 0.27 -42.49 -1.46
N PRO A 90 -0.98 -43.00 -1.34
CA PRO A 90 -2.17 -42.17 -1.22
C PRO A 90 -2.11 -41.21 -0.02
N ARG A 91 -1.73 -41.71 1.14
CA ARG A 91 -1.62 -40.93 2.37
C ARG A 91 -0.54 -39.83 2.27
N MET A 92 0.56 -40.12 1.58
CA MET A 92 1.62 -39.17 1.32
C MET A 92 1.16 -38.05 0.37
N LEU A 93 0.44 -38.37 -0.69
CA LEU A 93 -0.12 -37.38 -1.62
C LEU A 93 -1.12 -36.45 -0.92
N GLU A 94 -1.93 -37.03 -0.02
CA GLU A 94 -2.85 -36.22 0.78
C GLU A 94 -2.11 -35.24 1.71
N GLN A 95 -1.01 -35.69 2.34
CA GLN A 95 -0.20 -34.82 3.17
C GLN A 95 0.48 -33.70 2.35
N LEU A 96 0.99 -34.00 1.16
CA LEU A 96 1.51 -32.98 0.24
C LEU A 96 0.45 -31.95 -0.12
N LYS A 97 -0.76 -32.41 -0.44
CA LYS A 97 -1.89 -31.49 -0.70
C LYS A 97 -2.16 -30.57 0.47
N ARG A 98 -2.16 -31.06 1.70
CA ARG A 98 -2.31 -30.25 2.92
C ARG A 98 -1.22 -29.20 3.04
N VAL A 99 0.04 -29.56 2.79
CA VAL A 99 1.17 -28.62 2.83
C VAL A 99 0.97 -27.50 1.82
N TYR A 100 0.58 -27.81 0.59
CA TYR A 100 0.34 -26.77 -0.44
C TYR A 100 -0.85 -25.88 -0.07
N VAL A 101 -1.92 -26.45 0.44
CA VAL A 101 -3.10 -25.70 0.91
C VAL A 101 -2.72 -24.73 2.04
N GLU A 102 -1.99 -25.19 3.05
CA GLU A 102 -1.53 -24.34 4.16
C GLU A 102 -0.63 -23.20 3.66
N ARG A 103 0.24 -23.48 2.68
CA ARG A 103 1.08 -22.43 2.07
C ARG A 103 0.26 -21.40 1.30
N VAL A 104 -0.69 -21.85 0.49
CA VAL A 104 -1.58 -20.94 -0.26
C VAL A 104 -2.38 -20.04 0.68
N VAL A 105 -2.92 -20.60 1.76
CA VAL A 105 -3.68 -19.84 2.77
C VAL A 105 -2.78 -18.86 3.51
N ARG A 106 -1.63 -19.30 4.04
CA ARG A 106 -0.69 -18.47 4.80
C ARG A 106 -0.13 -17.31 3.96
N ASN A 107 0.08 -17.54 2.66
CA ASN A 107 0.62 -16.53 1.75
C ASN A 107 -0.48 -15.70 1.08
N GLY A 108 -1.73 -15.78 1.51
CA GLY A 108 -2.83 -14.97 0.95
C GLY A 108 -3.04 -15.23 -0.55
N PHE A 109 -2.93 -16.48 -1.00
CA PHE A 109 -3.05 -16.94 -2.40
C PHE A 109 -1.94 -16.43 -3.34
N GLU A 110 -0.80 -16.04 -2.81
CA GLU A 110 0.39 -15.70 -3.62
C GLU A 110 1.24 -16.92 -4.03
N ASP A 111 0.98 -18.09 -3.46
CA ASP A 111 1.80 -19.29 -3.70
C ASP A 111 1.55 -19.88 -5.10
N ASN A 112 2.64 -20.26 -5.75
CA ASN A 112 2.60 -20.82 -7.10
C ASN A 112 1.84 -22.15 -7.18
N SER A 113 1.65 -22.85 -6.06
CA SER A 113 0.87 -24.10 -5.99
C SER A 113 -0.61 -23.89 -6.34
N LEU A 114 -1.08 -22.63 -6.32
CA LEU A 114 -2.45 -22.30 -6.72
C LEU A 114 -2.69 -22.42 -8.23
N TYR A 115 -1.63 -22.44 -9.05
CA TYR A 115 -1.75 -22.43 -10.52
C TYR A 115 -1.45 -23.81 -11.10
N ASN A 116 -2.16 -24.17 -12.18
CA ASN A 116 -2.02 -25.45 -12.85
C ASN A 116 -1.04 -25.40 -14.04
N ASP A 117 -0.86 -26.55 -14.72
CA ASP A 117 0.11 -26.69 -15.82
C ASP A 117 -0.38 -26.16 -17.16
N GLU A 118 -1.64 -25.73 -17.27
CA GLU A 118 -2.14 -25.05 -18.49
C GLU A 118 -1.35 -23.79 -18.80
N LEU A 119 -0.77 -23.12 -17.78
CA LEU A 119 0.15 -22.00 -18.00
C LEU A 119 1.43 -22.34 -18.76
N MET A 120 1.76 -23.63 -18.92
CA MET A 120 2.91 -24.07 -19.72
C MET A 120 2.59 -24.24 -21.21
N LYS A 121 1.28 -24.28 -21.52
CA LYS A 121 0.78 -24.48 -22.88
C LYS A 121 0.35 -23.18 -23.55
N LEU A 122 0.73 -22.03 -22.97
CA LEU A 122 0.34 -20.70 -23.49
C LEU A 122 0.80 -20.53 -24.92
N ASP A 123 -0.14 -20.20 -25.80
CA ASP A 123 0.13 -19.79 -27.18
C ASP A 123 0.33 -18.26 -27.30
N ASP A 124 0.63 -17.76 -28.48
CA ASP A 124 0.90 -16.33 -28.70
C ASP A 124 -0.36 -15.45 -28.50
N LEU A 125 -1.56 -15.97 -28.74
CA LEU A 125 -2.82 -15.26 -28.47
C LEU A 125 -3.10 -15.15 -26.98
N GLU A 126 -2.91 -16.23 -26.25
CA GLU A 126 -3.06 -16.24 -24.79
C GLU A 126 -2.03 -15.33 -24.13
N LEU A 127 -0.79 -15.29 -24.62
CA LEU A 127 0.24 -14.36 -24.15
C LEU A 127 -0.16 -12.90 -24.38
N GLN A 128 -0.81 -12.59 -25.49
CA GLN A 128 -1.31 -11.25 -25.76
C GLN A 128 -2.45 -10.86 -24.80
N GLU A 129 -3.37 -11.78 -24.49
CA GLU A 129 -4.39 -11.56 -23.47
C GLU A 129 -3.78 -11.29 -22.09
N PHE A 130 -2.71 -11.97 -21.72
CA PHE A 130 -1.96 -11.70 -20.49
C PHE A 130 -1.28 -10.32 -20.50
N ASP A 131 -0.73 -9.90 -21.63
CA ASP A 131 -0.15 -8.56 -21.76
C ASP A 131 -1.20 -7.46 -21.66
N ASP A 132 -2.40 -7.68 -22.19
CA ASP A 132 -3.53 -6.76 -22.03
C ASP A 132 -4.03 -6.74 -20.58
N LEU A 133 -4.09 -7.88 -19.93
CA LEU A 133 -4.40 -7.97 -18.50
C LEU A 133 -3.35 -7.25 -17.64
N LYS A 134 -2.06 -7.36 -18.00
CA LYS A 134 -0.96 -6.64 -17.36
C LYS A 134 -1.09 -5.12 -17.43
N LYS A 135 -1.60 -4.59 -18.53
CA LYS A 135 -1.88 -3.14 -18.66
C LYS A 135 -2.96 -2.68 -17.67
N ILE A 136 -3.87 -3.57 -17.31
CA ILE A 136 -4.98 -3.31 -16.39
C ILE A 136 -4.53 -3.41 -14.92
N ILE A 137 -3.84 -4.51 -14.56
CA ILE A 137 -3.53 -4.86 -13.14
C ILE A 137 -2.10 -4.46 -12.74
N GLY A 138 -1.21 -4.26 -13.72
CA GLY A 138 0.22 -4.13 -13.49
C GLY A 138 0.90 -5.46 -13.15
N GLN A 139 2.17 -5.42 -12.76
CA GLN A 139 2.91 -6.58 -12.25
C GLN A 139 2.93 -6.56 -10.73
N THR A 140 2.37 -7.60 -10.12
CA THR A 140 2.40 -7.75 -8.65
C THR A 140 3.70 -8.42 -8.25
N LYS A 141 4.53 -7.74 -7.43
CA LYS A 141 5.73 -8.34 -6.85
C LYS A 141 5.33 -9.40 -5.83
N ALA A 142 5.92 -10.60 -5.95
CA ALA A 142 5.79 -11.63 -4.93
C ALA A 142 6.41 -11.17 -3.61
N MET A 143 5.91 -11.71 -2.49
CA MET A 143 6.60 -11.58 -1.21
C MET A 143 8.03 -12.13 -1.30
N PRO A 144 8.97 -11.56 -0.51
CA PRO A 144 10.26 -12.20 -0.31
C PRO A 144 10.04 -13.64 0.16
N LYS A 145 10.70 -14.59 -0.49
CA LYS A 145 10.63 -16.00 -0.09
C LYS A 145 11.24 -16.14 1.31
N THR A 146 10.40 -16.41 2.30
CA THR A 146 10.91 -16.93 3.58
C THR A 146 11.37 -18.37 3.36
N ASN A 147 12.48 -18.78 3.94
CA ASN A 147 13.19 -20.07 3.93
C ASN A 147 12.34 -21.33 3.54
N GLN A 148 11.63 -21.28 2.42
CA GLN A 148 10.78 -22.36 1.93
C GLN A 148 11.51 -23.13 0.83
N VAL A 149 11.44 -24.44 0.90
CA VAL A 149 11.90 -25.33 -0.16
C VAL A 149 10.94 -25.20 -1.34
N ASP A 150 11.43 -24.71 -2.45
CA ASP A 150 10.67 -24.57 -3.70
C ASP A 150 11.02 -25.75 -4.62
N ILE A 151 10.05 -26.65 -4.81
CA ILE A 151 10.19 -27.77 -5.75
C ILE A 151 9.70 -27.27 -7.09
N ASN A 152 10.57 -27.35 -8.12
CA ASN A 152 10.26 -26.98 -9.49
C ASN A 152 9.60 -25.58 -9.62
N SER A 153 10.25 -24.57 -9.05
CA SER A 153 9.80 -23.16 -9.18
C SER A 153 9.75 -22.67 -10.63
N GLN A 154 10.40 -23.39 -11.55
CA GLN A 154 10.51 -23.04 -12.96
C GLN A 154 9.25 -23.39 -13.77
N GLY A 155 8.36 -24.21 -13.21
CA GLY A 155 7.07 -24.55 -13.83
C GLY A 155 7.15 -25.37 -15.10
N LEU A 156 8.24 -26.08 -15.34
CA LEU A 156 8.38 -27.07 -16.38
C LEU A 156 7.84 -28.42 -15.87
N ASN A 157 7.38 -29.32 -16.77
CA ASN A 157 7.16 -30.72 -16.37
C ASN A 157 8.52 -31.37 -16.02
N ASN A 158 8.48 -32.55 -15.40
CA ASN A 158 9.71 -33.17 -14.89
C ASN A 158 10.71 -33.49 -16.00
N GLU A 159 10.24 -33.91 -17.17
CA GLU A 159 11.09 -34.21 -18.31
C GLU A 159 11.74 -32.96 -18.88
N GLU A 160 10.97 -31.90 -19.09
CA GLU A 160 11.47 -30.60 -19.56
C GLU A 160 12.43 -29.95 -18.57
N TYR A 161 12.18 -30.12 -17.27
CA TYR A 161 13.08 -29.62 -16.22
C TYR A 161 14.42 -30.35 -16.25
N GLU A 162 14.42 -31.69 -16.33
CA GLU A 162 15.65 -32.48 -16.43
C GLU A 162 16.41 -32.18 -17.73
N GLU A 163 15.69 -32.05 -18.84
CA GLU A 163 16.28 -31.68 -20.13
C GLU A 163 16.98 -30.32 -20.03
N LYS A 164 16.27 -29.33 -19.47
CA LYS A 164 16.84 -27.99 -19.24
C LYS A 164 18.07 -28.03 -18.34
N GLU A 165 18.02 -28.77 -17.22
CA GLU A 165 19.14 -28.89 -16.30
C GLU A 165 20.35 -29.58 -16.94
N LYS A 166 20.12 -30.63 -17.76
CA LYS A 166 21.17 -31.30 -18.54
C LYS A 166 21.82 -30.35 -19.55
N LEU A 167 20.99 -29.57 -20.26
CA LEU A 167 21.47 -28.61 -21.24
C LEU A 167 22.21 -27.43 -20.61
N GLU A 168 21.79 -26.98 -19.44
CA GLU A 168 22.45 -25.89 -18.70
C GLU A 168 23.80 -26.30 -18.09
N LYS A 169 23.98 -27.58 -17.74
CA LYS A 169 25.24 -28.12 -17.23
C LYS A 169 26.30 -28.33 -18.32
N LYS A 170 25.90 -28.41 -19.60
CA LYS A 170 26.82 -28.48 -20.72
C LYS A 170 27.51 -27.13 -20.96
N PRO A 171 28.81 -27.08 -21.18
CA PRO A 171 29.49 -25.86 -21.61
C PRO A 171 28.88 -25.31 -22.90
N LYS A 172 28.67 -24.00 -22.96
CA LYS A 172 28.00 -23.35 -24.13
C LYS A 172 28.65 -23.66 -25.48
N LYS A 173 29.93 -24.03 -25.50
CA LYS A 173 30.67 -24.39 -26.71
C LYS A 173 30.35 -25.81 -27.20
N GLU A 174 29.85 -26.67 -26.33
CA GLU A 174 29.57 -28.09 -26.61
C GLU A 174 28.09 -28.35 -26.96
N LEU A 175 27.24 -27.34 -26.82
CA LEU A 175 25.85 -27.45 -27.22
C LEU A 175 25.70 -27.41 -28.74
N THR A 176 24.98 -28.39 -29.29
CA THR A 176 24.56 -28.38 -30.72
C THR A 176 23.59 -27.22 -30.98
N GLU A 177 23.35 -26.90 -32.23
CA GLU A 177 22.41 -25.82 -32.58
C GLU A 177 20.96 -26.15 -32.21
N GLU A 178 20.60 -27.43 -32.32
CA GLU A 178 19.31 -27.96 -31.88
C GLU A 178 19.14 -27.87 -30.35
N GLU A 179 20.17 -28.27 -29.60
CA GLU A 179 20.19 -28.19 -28.15
C GLU A 179 20.12 -26.73 -27.67
N ARG A 180 20.74 -25.78 -28.36
CA ARG A 180 20.64 -24.34 -28.05
C ARG A 180 19.23 -23.81 -28.27
N LYS A 181 18.62 -24.12 -29.42
CA LYS A 181 17.24 -23.77 -29.71
C LYS A 181 16.29 -24.32 -28.65
N ARG A 182 16.46 -25.58 -28.29
CA ARG A 182 15.62 -26.23 -27.28
C ARG A 182 15.78 -25.60 -25.91
N LEU A 183 17.00 -25.27 -25.51
CA LEU A 183 17.28 -24.58 -24.27
C LEU A 183 16.64 -23.16 -24.23
N GLU A 184 16.70 -22.45 -25.37
CA GLU A 184 16.03 -21.13 -25.48
C GLU A 184 14.51 -21.24 -25.40
N GLU A 185 13.91 -22.26 -26.01
CA GLU A 185 12.47 -22.54 -25.90
C GLU A 185 12.05 -22.80 -24.45
N LEU A 186 12.79 -23.65 -23.74
CA LEU A 186 12.51 -23.97 -22.35
C LEU A 186 12.64 -22.74 -21.45
N LYS A 187 13.66 -21.90 -21.71
CA LYS A 187 13.83 -20.62 -21.01
C LYS A 187 12.71 -19.64 -21.30
N LYS A 188 12.24 -19.59 -22.57
CA LYS A 188 11.11 -18.74 -22.98
C LYS A 188 9.82 -19.18 -22.30
N LYS A 189 9.53 -20.50 -22.27
CA LYS A 189 8.39 -21.06 -21.55
C LYS A 189 8.41 -20.69 -20.06
N THR A 190 9.53 -20.88 -19.39
CA THR A 190 9.68 -20.51 -17.97
C THR A 190 9.38 -19.03 -17.75
N LYS A 191 9.96 -18.15 -18.56
CA LYS A 191 9.78 -16.70 -18.46
C LYS A 191 8.33 -16.29 -18.71
N ASN A 192 7.66 -16.88 -19.71
CA ASN A 192 6.27 -16.62 -20.01
C ASN A 192 5.36 -17.05 -18.87
N ARG A 193 5.59 -18.22 -18.30
CA ARG A 193 4.85 -18.70 -17.14
C ARG A 193 5.01 -17.78 -15.93
N GLU A 194 6.23 -17.39 -15.60
CA GLU A 194 6.50 -16.47 -14.49
C GLU A 194 5.79 -15.11 -14.68
N ALA A 195 5.79 -14.60 -15.90
CA ALA A 195 5.09 -13.37 -16.25
C ALA A 195 3.57 -13.54 -16.08
N ALA A 196 2.99 -14.64 -16.57
CA ALA A 196 1.57 -14.93 -16.43
C ALA A 196 1.16 -15.12 -14.96
N ILE A 197 1.94 -15.85 -14.17
CA ILE A 197 1.71 -16.00 -12.72
C ILE A 197 1.76 -14.64 -12.03
N SER A 198 2.71 -13.77 -12.37
CA SER A 198 2.81 -12.42 -11.81
C SER A 198 1.55 -11.58 -12.04
N ILE A 199 0.90 -11.77 -13.20
CA ILE A 199 -0.34 -11.10 -13.56
C ILE A 199 -1.52 -11.70 -12.81
N LEU A 200 -1.68 -13.04 -12.85
CA LEU A 200 -2.75 -13.74 -12.16
C LEU A 200 -2.71 -13.53 -10.64
N ARG A 201 -1.54 -13.35 -10.07
CA ARG A 201 -1.36 -13.00 -8.65
C ARG A 201 -2.14 -11.74 -8.27
N GLY A 202 -2.19 -10.74 -9.14
CA GLY A 202 -2.99 -9.53 -8.92
C GLY A 202 -4.49 -9.82 -8.72
N ILE A 203 -4.99 -10.93 -9.27
CA ILE A 203 -6.37 -11.41 -9.06
C ILE A 203 -6.42 -12.28 -7.79
N SER A 204 -5.49 -13.24 -7.66
CA SER A 204 -5.50 -14.26 -6.61
C SER A 204 -5.48 -13.68 -5.20
N ILE A 205 -4.70 -12.62 -4.95
CA ILE A 205 -4.56 -12.00 -3.63
C ILE A 205 -5.86 -11.37 -3.09
N ARG A 206 -6.86 -11.20 -3.95
CA ARG A 206 -8.17 -10.67 -3.60
C ARG A 206 -9.18 -11.77 -3.21
N MET A 207 -8.92 -13.00 -3.66
CA MET A 207 -9.85 -14.13 -3.48
C MET A 207 -10.04 -14.54 -2.01
N PRO A 208 -9.02 -14.60 -1.14
CA PRO A 208 -9.19 -15.05 0.24
C PRO A 208 -10.24 -14.27 1.02
N LEU A 209 -10.24 -12.94 0.88
CA LEU A 209 -11.20 -12.08 1.55
C LEU A 209 -12.64 -12.33 1.05
N LEU A 210 -12.80 -12.50 -0.25
CA LEU A 210 -14.09 -12.79 -0.88
C LEU A 210 -14.60 -14.20 -0.49
N ILE A 211 -13.71 -15.18 -0.40
CA ILE A 211 -14.03 -16.53 0.10
C ILE A 211 -14.45 -16.48 1.57
N TYR A 212 -13.76 -15.70 2.40
CA TYR A 212 -14.10 -15.51 3.79
C TYR A 212 -15.52 -14.94 3.95
N GLY A 213 -15.87 -13.93 3.14
CA GLY A 213 -17.16 -13.24 3.19
C GLY A 213 -18.30 -13.95 2.48
N ALA A 214 -18.03 -14.88 1.57
CA ALA A 214 -19.08 -15.48 0.73
C ALA A 214 -20.19 -16.14 1.57
N GLU A 215 -21.44 -15.81 1.25
CA GLU A 215 -22.61 -16.45 1.81
C GLU A 215 -23.04 -17.62 0.91
N LEU A 216 -23.21 -18.79 1.50
CA LEU A 216 -23.63 -20.00 0.81
C LEU A 216 -25.06 -20.34 1.23
N SER A 217 -25.88 -20.74 0.29
CA SER A 217 -27.27 -21.16 0.53
C SER A 217 -27.35 -22.45 1.37
N ASP A 218 -26.35 -23.30 1.23
CA ASP A 218 -26.15 -24.51 2.01
C ASP A 218 -24.71 -24.53 2.51
N GLU A 219 -24.51 -24.85 3.78
CA GLU A 219 -23.18 -24.95 4.40
C GLU A 219 -22.30 -26.05 3.81
N ASN A 220 -22.91 -27.05 3.17
CA ASN A 220 -22.21 -28.13 2.46
C ASN A 220 -21.75 -27.70 1.05
N HIS A 221 -22.22 -26.59 0.54
CA HIS A 221 -21.76 -26.07 -0.77
C HIS A 221 -20.31 -25.63 -0.69
N GLU A 222 -19.53 -26.15 -1.64
CA GLU A 222 -18.11 -25.81 -1.75
C GLU A 222 -17.93 -24.57 -2.63
N ILE A 223 -16.96 -23.73 -2.25
CA ILE A 223 -16.51 -22.65 -3.12
C ILE A 223 -15.44 -23.23 -4.05
N THR A 224 -15.84 -23.44 -5.29
CA THR A 224 -14.95 -23.90 -6.36
C THR A 224 -14.52 -22.72 -7.24
N ILE A 225 -13.46 -22.88 -8.02
CA ILE A 225 -13.03 -21.85 -8.98
C ILE A 225 -14.13 -21.57 -10.03
N ASP A 226 -14.98 -22.55 -10.31
CA ASP A 226 -16.05 -22.43 -11.29
C ASP A 226 -17.24 -21.61 -10.78
N ASN A 227 -17.61 -21.75 -9.51
CA ASN A 227 -18.73 -21.00 -8.94
C ASN A 227 -18.32 -19.70 -8.25
N PHE A 228 -17.01 -19.46 -8.04
CA PHE A 228 -16.49 -18.32 -7.29
C PHE A 228 -17.05 -16.97 -7.78
N ALA A 229 -16.98 -16.70 -9.08
CA ALA A 229 -17.43 -15.44 -9.65
C ALA A 229 -18.96 -15.23 -9.50
N SER A 230 -19.76 -16.30 -9.49
CA SER A 230 -21.22 -16.22 -9.34
C SER A 230 -21.66 -15.92 -7.89
N LEU A 231 -20.84 -16.23 -6.91
CA LEU A 231 -21.11 -15.96 -5.48
C LEU A 231 -20.93 -14.52 -5.09
N ILE A 232 -20.34 -13.68 -5.94
CA ILE A 232 -20.02 -12.29 -5.65
C ILE A 232 -20.95 -11.40 -6.47
N ASP A 233 -21.64 -10.46 -5.81
CA ASP A 233 -22.47 -9.48 -6.49
C ASP A 233 -21.66 -8.54 -7.39
N PRO A 234 -22.29 -7.91 -8.40
CA PRO A 234 -21.56 -7.04 -9.35
C PRO A 234 -20.85 -5.85 -8.70
N GLN A 235 -21.49 -5.19 -7.73
CA GLN A 235 -20.91 -4.04 -7.03
C GLN A 235 -19.68 -4.45 -6.23
N SER A 236 -19.73 -5.59 -5.54
CA SER A 236 -18.60 -6.14 -4.80
C SER A 236 -17.49 -6.64 -5.72
N TRP A 237 -17.83 -7.20 -6.87
CA TRP A 237 -16.85 -7.59 -7.86
C TRP A 237 -16.04 -6.38 -8.34
N GLU A 238 -16.72 -5.29 -8.67
CA GLU A 238 -16.07 -4.04 -9.11
C GLU A 238 -15.21 -3.40 -8.02
N GLU A 239 -15.64 -3.46 -6.76
CA GLU A 239 -14.89 -2.91 -5.64
C GLU A 239 -13.62 -3.72 -5.31
N PHE A 240 -13.72 -5.05 -5.30
CA PHE A 240 -12.64 -5.91 -4.80
C PHE A 240 -11.72 -6.45 -5.89
N MET A 241 -12.17 -6.59 -7.12
CA MET A 241 -11.35 -7.07 -8.23
C MET A 241 -10.64 -5.92 -8.95
N PRO A 242 -9.53 -6.19 -9.67
CA PRO A 242 -8.86 -5.16 -10.44
C PRO A 242 -9.81 -4.56 -11.47
N LYS A 243 -9.78 -3.24 -11.63
CA LYS A 243 -10.53 -2.54 -12.67
C LYS A 243 -10.32 -3.19 -14.04
N GLY A 244 -11.42 -3.41 -14.78
CA GLY A 244 -11.37 -4.05 -16.10
C GLY A 244 -11.26 -5.57 -16.09
N VAL A 245 -11.10 -6.22 -14.93
CA VAL A 245 -11.24 -7.67 -14.79
C VAL A 245 -12.71 -7.99 -14.55
N THR A 246 -13.47 -8.07 -15.63
CA THR A 246 -14.88 -8.49 -15.56
C THR A 246 -15.01 -9.97 -15.18
N LYS A 247 -16.19 -10.37 -14.71
CA LYS A 247 -16.48 -11.79 -14.46
C LYS A 247 -16.26 -12.67 -15.70
N GLN A 248 -16.55 -12.14 -16.89
CA GLN A 248 -16.28 -12.81 -18.17
C GLN A 248 -14.78 -13.05 -18.37
N LYS A 249 -13.96 -12.01 -18.19
CA LYS A 249 -12.49 -12.15 -18.27
C LYS A 249 -11.98 -13.13 -17.24
N PHE A 250 -12.45 -13.05 -15.99
CA PHE A 250 -12.07 -14.03 -14.97
C PHE A 250 -12.37 -15.45 -15.41
N ASN A 251 -13.55 -15.70 -16.00
CA ASN A 251 -13.93 -17.03 -16.48
C ASN A 251 -13.02 -17.57 -17.59
N SER A 252 -12.38 -16.72 -18.41
CA SER A 252 -11.40 -17.15 -19.40
C SER A 252 -10.06 -17.56 -18.75
N PHE A 253 -9.70 -16.95 -17.60
CA PHE A 253 -8.46 -17.24 -16.88
C PHE A 253 -8.58 -18.28 -15.78
N LYS A 254 -9.78 -18.65 -15.33
CA LYS A 254 -9.99 -19.64 -14.27
C LYS A 254 -9.36 -21.01 -14.55
N LYS A 255 -9.19 -21.38 -15.82
CA LYS A 255 -8.53 -22.61 -16.27
C LYS A 255 -7.07 -22.74 -15.81
N TYR A 256 -6.41 -21.60 -15.49
CA TYR A 256 -5.03 -21.57 -15.04
C TYR A 256 -4.86 -21.80 -13.54
N TYR A 257 -5.95 -21.84 -12.78
CA TYR A 257 -5.94 -22.18 -11.35
C TYR A 257 -6.11 -23.69 -11.15
N ASP A 258 -5.44 -24.19 -10.11
CA ASP A 258 -5.68 -25.58 -9.68
C ASP A 258 -7.00 -25.65 -8.91
N PRO A 259 -8.02 -26.36 -9.44
CA PRO A 259 -9.35 -26.37 -8.84
C PRO A 259 -9.39 -27.06 -7.48
N GLU A 260 -8.55 -28.07 -7.26
CA GLU A 260 -8.50 -28.80 -6.00
C GLU A 260 -7.82 -28.02 -4.89
N ILE A 261 -6.68 -27.37 -5.22
CA ILE A 261 -5.97 -26.52 -4.27
C ILE A 261 -6.80 -25.30 -3.93
N PHE A 262 -7.44 -24.66 -4.91
CA PHE A 262 -8.34 -23.54 -4.68
C PHE A 262 -9.48 -23.89 -3.72
N CYS A 263 -10.20 -24.98 -4.04
CA CYS A 263 -11.33 -25.45 -3.23
C CYS A 263 -10.89 -25.79 -1.79
N ALA A 264 -9.80 -26.53 -1.64
CA ALA A 264 -9.27 -26.92 -0.33
C ALA A 264 -8.77 -25.72 0.49
N ALA A 265 -8.12 -24.73 -0.16
CA ALA A 265 -7.69 -23.48 0.49
C ALA A 265 -8.90 -22.65 0.96
N GLY A 266 -9.93 -22.56 0.12
CA GLY A 266 -11.19 -21.90 0.48
C GLY A 266 -11.87 -22.55 1.68
N LYS A 267 -11.97 -23.89 1.68
CA LYS A 267 -12.47 -24.65 2.84
C LYS A 267 -11.65 -24.39 4.09
N ARG A 268 -10.31 -24.35 3.96
CA ARG A 268 -9.41 -24.13 5.09
C ARG A 268 -9.64 -22.76 5.74
N ILE A 269 -9.72 -21.68 4.96
CA ILE A 269 -10.02 -20.32 5.48
C ILE A 269 -11.33 -20.32 6.27
N ARG A 270 -12.38 -20.88 5.70
CA ARG A 270 -13.70 -20.93 6.34
C ARG A 270 -13.73 -21.83 7.57
N ALA A 271 -12.99 -22.94 7.55
CA ALA A 271 -12.86 -23.84 8.70
C ALA A 271 -12.16 -23.19 9.89
N ILE A 272 -11.08 -22.41 9.65
CA ILE A 272 -10.40 -21.65 10.69
C ILE A 272 -11.35 -20.61 11.30
N ALA A 273 -12.11 -19.89 10.47
CA ALA A 273 -13.07 -18.90 10.93
C ALA A 273 -14.22 -19.52 11.75
N ARG A 274 -14.75 -20.69 11.32
CA ARG A 274 -15.77 -21.43 12.07
C ARG A 274 -15.25 -22.00 13.40
N ALA A 275 -14.01 -22.46 13.41
CA ALA A 275 -13.40 -22.95 14.65
C ALA A 275 -13.22 -21.81 15.68
N ALA A 276 -12.95 -20.59 15.21
CA ALA A 276 -12.86 -19.41 16.07
C ALA A 276 -14.18 -19.11 16.80
N ASP A 277 -15.32 -19.45 16.22
CA ASP A 277 -16.63 -19.18 16.83
C ASP A 277 -16.91 -20.03 18.10
N LYS A 278 -16.06 -20.99 18.40
CA LYS A 278 -16.15 -21.85 19.60
C LYS A 278 -15.20 -21.42 20.73
N LEU A 279 -14.44 -20.36 20.51
CA LEU A 279 -13.45 -19.86 21.44
C LEU A 279 -14.02 -18.72 22.31
N SER A 280 -13.28 -18.34 23.35
CA SER A 280 -13.52 -17.09 24.08
C SER A 280 -13.49 -15.89 23.14
N ILE A 281 -14.04 -14.75 23.56
CA ILE A 281 -14.09 -13.55 22.69
C ILE A 281 -12.68 -13.09 22.33
N GLU A 282 -11.74 -13.12 23.28
CA GLU A 282 -10.35 -12.73 23.07
C GLU A 282 -9.64 -13.65 22.06
N GLU A 283 -9.71 -14.94 22.28
CA GLU A 283 -9.11 -15.93 21.38
C GLU A 283 -9.75 -15.88 19.97
N ARG A 284 -11.07 -15.64 19.92
CA ARG A 284 -11.77 -15.46 18.64
C ARG A 284 -11.25 -14.23 17.88
N ILE A 285 -11.07 -13.10 18.56
CA ILE A 285 -10.53 -11.87 17.96
C ILE A 285 -9.11 -12.14 17.44
N GLU A 286 -8.26 -12.78 18.23
CA GLU A 286 -6.90 -13.15 17.81
C GLU A 286 -6.95 -14.01 16.54
N ARG A 287 -7.75 -15.06 16.54
CA ARG A 287 -7.86 -15.99 15.42
C ARG A 287 -8.39 -15.32 14.13
N ILE A 288 -9.38 -14.44 14.26
CA ILE A 288 -9.94 -13.70 13.11
C ILE A 288 -8.91 -12.69 12.58
N THR A 289 -8.22 -11.98 13.46
CA THR A 289 -7.20 -10.99 13.05
C THR A 289 -5.97 -11.66 12.45
N ASP A 290 -5.62 -12.87 12.87
CA ASP A 290 -4.60 -13.70 12.23
C ASP A 290 -4.98 -14.06 10.79
N ILE A 291 -6.25 -14.42 10.53
CA ILE A 291 -6.73 -14.64 9.16
C ILE A 291 -6.55 -13.36 8.33
N PHE A 292 -6.97 -12.20 8.86
CA PHE A 292 -6.82 -10.93 8.16
C PHE A 292 -5.35 -10.54 7.91
N SER A 293 -4.42 -10.96 8.78
CA SER A 293 -2.99 -10.73 8.58
C SER A 293 -2.42 -11.42 7.34
N THR A 294 -3.06 -12.51 6.90
CA THR A 294 -2.69 -13.22 5.67
C THR A 294 -3.24 -12.55 4.41
N PHE A 295 -4.26 -11.70 4.52
CA PHE A 295 -4.88 -11.03 3.37
C PHE A 295 -4.02 -9.85 2.91
N ARG A 296 -3.95 -9.65 1.60
CA ARG A 296 -3.14 -8.61 0.98
C ARG A 296 -3.96 -7.39 0.65
N ASN A 297 -3.36 -6.22 0.80
CA ASN A 297 -3.88 -4.98 0.23
C ASN A 297 -3.57 -4.96 -1.28
N PRO A 298 -4.57 -5.09 -2.13
CA PRO A 298 -4.33 -5.26 -3.55
C PRO A 298 -3.91 -3.98 -4.27
N ASP A 299 -4.41 -2.83 -3.85
CA ASP A 299 -4.16 -1.51 -4.47
C ASP A 299 -4.47 -0.35 -3.51
N LYS A 300 -4.24 0.88 -3.99
CA LYS A 300 -4.46 2.12 -3.23
C LYS A 300 -5.95 2.48 -3.03
N GLU A 301 -6.83 1.93 -3.85
CA GLU A 301 -8.26 2.27 -3.83
C GLU A 301 -9.03 1.38 -2.86
N THR A 302 -8.64 0.10 -2.76
CA THR A 302 -9.28 -0.89 -1.88
C THR A 302 -8.38 -1.23 -0.70
N VAL A 303 -7.94 -0.21 0.04
CA VAL A 303 -7.11 -0.42 1.23
C VAL A 303 -7.94 -1.03 2.35
N LEU A 304 -7.53 -2.22 2.78
CA LEU A 304 -7.97 -2.82 4.04
C LEU A 304 -7.07 -2.29 5.15
N THR A 305 -7.67 -1.67 6.16
CA THR A 305 -6.90 -1.17 7.30
C THR A 305 -6.38 -2.35 8.13
N PRO A 306 -5.06 -2.54 8.27
CA PRO A 306 -4.52 -3.63 9.08
C PRO A 306 -4.94 -3.52 10.53
N TRP A 307 -5.09 -4.66 11.23
CA TRP A 307 -5.47 -4.69 12.65
C TRP A 307 -4.54 -3.85 13.52
N ARG A 308 -3.24 -3.87 13.25
CA ARG A 308 -2.26 -3.01 13.91
C ARG A 308 -2.64 -1.53 13.80
N VAL A 309 -3.01 -1.07 12.60
CA VAL A 309 -3.35 0.34 12.36
C VAL A 309 -4.66 0.73 13.00
N VAL A 310 -5.65 -0.17 13.04
CA VAL A 310 -6.90 0.06 13.79
C VAL A 310 -6.58 0.28 15.27
N ASN A 311 -5.70 -0.55 15.86
CA ASN A 311 -5.28 -0.43 17.25
C ASN A 311 -4.48 0.86 17.52
N MET A 312 -3.59 1.26 16.61
CA MET A 312 -2.88 2.55 16.69
C MET A 312 -3.88 3.71 16.66
N HIS A 313 -4.67 3.79 15.61
CA HIS A 313 -5.61 4.87 15.35
C HIS A 313 -6.60 5.05 16.52
N LEU A 314 -7.31 3.99 16.89
CA LEU A 314 -8.34 4.08 17.92
C LEU A 314 -7.73 4.18 19.33
N GLY A 315 -6.65 3.48 19.60
CA GLY A 315 -5.93 3.57 20.87
C GLY A 315 -5.38 4.99 21.12
N ASP A 316 -4.84 5.63 20.10
CA ASP A 316 -4.31 6.99 20.20
C ASP A 316 -5.42 8.05 20.34
N CYS A 317 -6.53 7.87 19.64
CA CYS A 317 -7.62 8.85 19.61
C CYS A 317 -8.67 8.64 20.69
N LEU A 318 -9.15 7.41 20.87
CA LEU A 318 -10.28 7.11 21.74
C LEU A 318 -9.89 6.31 22.99
N GLY A 319 -8.74 5.63 22.97
CA GLY A 319 -8.36 4.70 24.03
C GLY A 319 -9.07 3.35 23.91
N GLY A 320 -9.38 2.74 25.06
CA GLY A 320 -10.02 1.42 25.12
C GLY A 320 -9.00 0.29 25.19
N TYR A 321 -9.43 -0.94 24.92
CA TYR A 321 -8.59 -2.13 25.01
C TYR A 321 -7.81 -2.35 23.72
N ASN A 322 -6.49 -2.37 23.83
CA ASN A 322 -5.55 -2.47 22.73
C ASN A 322 -4.83 -3.82 22.72
N PHE A 323 -4.75 -4.45 21.55
CA PHE A 323 -4.18 -5.78 21.38
C PHE A 323 -2.68 -5.77 21.04
N TYR A 324 -2.05 -4.60 21.03
CA TYR A 324 -0.63 -4.44 20.73
C TYR A 324 0.14 -3.82 21.91
N ASP A 325 1.44 -4.05 21.93
CA ASP A 325 2.37 -3.38 22.84
C ASP A 325 2.36 -1.85 22.62
N THR A 326 3.11 -1.13 23.45
CA THR A 326 3.18 0.35 23.39
C THR A 326 3.73 0.88 22.08
N GLU A 327 4.59 0.12 21.44
CA GLU A 327 5.24 0.46 20.15
C GLU A 327 4.45 -0.04 18.95
N TYR A 328 3.31 -0.70 19.17
CA TYR A 328 2.49 -1.33 18.12
C TYR A 328 3.26 -2.30 17.21
N GLN A 329 4.27 -2.98 17.74
CA GLN A 329 5.07 -3.95 16.99
C GLN A 329 4.59 -5.38 17.17
N ASN A 330 4.16 -5.75 18.38
CA ASN A 330 3.79 -7.11 18.73
C ASN A 330 2.37 -7.20 19.28
N VAL A 331 1.65 -8.24 18.88
CA VAL A 331 0.40 -8.62 19.53
C VAL A 331 0.71 -9.13 20.94
N ILE A 332 -0.08 -8.70 21.91
CA ILE A 332 0.04 -9.11 23.32
C ILE A 332 -1.09 -10.07 23.69
N SER A 333 -0.80 -11.02 24.59
CA SER A 333 -1.75 -12.05 25.02
C SER A 333 -2.96 -11.50 25.79
N GLU A 334 -2.73 -10.42 26.56
CA GLU A 334 -3.79 -9.72 27.30
C GLU A 334 -3.91 -8.29 26.79
N PRO A 335 -5.07 -7.90 26.23
CA PRO A 335 -5.27 -6.54 25.75
C PRO A 335 -5.11 -5.50 26.86
N ARG A 336 -4.21 -4.50 26.64
CA ARG A 336 -3.95 -3.41 27.57
C ARG A 336 -5.01 -2.31 27.44
N PHE A 337 -5.41 -1.74 28.56
CA PHE A 337 -6.33 -0.62 28.60
C PHE A 337 -5.59 0.71 28.42
N ILE A 338 -6.02 1.50 27.43
CA ILE A 338 -5.52 2.85 27.20
C ILE A 338 -6.61 3.84 27.65
N ASP A 339 -6.28 4.67 28.62
CA ASP A 339 -7.17 5.68 29.13
C ASP A 339 -6.84 7.06 28.53
N LYS A 340 -7.81 7.66 27.87
CA LYS A 340 -7.77 9.04 27.35
C LYS A 340 -8.71 9.97 28.15
N GLY A 341 -9.01 9.59 29.39
CA GLY A 341 -9.87 10.36 30.29
C GLY A 341 -11.33 10.36 29.84
N GLU A 342 -11.95 11.55 29.78
CA GLU A 342 -13.36 11.72 29.43
C GLU A 342 -13.73 11.05 28.10
N VAL A 343 -12.85 11.13 27.11
CA VAL A 343 -13.07 10.50 25.79
C VAL A 343 -13.28 8.99 25.92
N THR A 344 -12.40 8.31 26.64
CA THR A 344 -12.49 6.85 26.82
C THR A 344 -13.73 6.48 27.63
N ALA A 345 -14.03 7.24 28.68
CA ALA A 345 -15.20 7.00 29.54
C ALA A 345 -16.52 7.18 28.80
N GLU A 346 -16.61 8.15 27.88
CA GLU A 346 -17.82 8.46 27.12
C GLU A 346 -17.98 7.63 25.83
N VAL A 347 -16.93 6.95 25.41
CA VAL A 347 -16.97 6.07 24.22
C VAL A 347 -17.12 4.61 24.63
N PHE A 348 -16.48 4.16 25.71
CA PHE A 348 -16.46 2.73 26.10
C PHE A 348 -17.30 2.49 27.38
N PHE A 349 -18.58 2.71 27.29
CA PHE A 349 -19.53 2.37 28.35
C PHE A 349 -20.67 1.48 27.80
N PRO A 350 -21.47 0.79 28.68
CA PRO A 350 -22.43 -0.24 28.26
C PRO A 350 -23.46 0.17 27.22
N GLU A 351 -23.93 1.42 27.24
CA GLU A 351 -24.98 1.95 26.36
C GLU A 351 -24.44 2.76 25.17
N SER A 352 -23.14 2.84 25.01
CA SER A 352 -22.47 3.59 23.92
C SER A 352 -22.92 3.10 22.54
N ARG A 353 -23.06 4.02 21.59
CA ARG A 353 -23.41 3.72 20.19
C ARG A 353 -22.32 4.19 19.26
N ILE A 354 -21.82 3.25 18.51
CA ILE A 354 -20.67 3.42 17.60
C ILE A 354 -21.13 3.21 16.17
N LEU A 355 -20.74 4.12 15.30
CA LEU A 355 -21.00 4.03 13.87
C LEU A 355 -19.67 3.90 13.10
N GLU A 356 -19.55 2.89 12.27
CA GLU A 356 -18.52 2.85 11.20
C GLU A 356 -19.14 3.23 9.86
N ILE A 357 -18.49 4.11 9.10
CA ILE A 357 -18.88 4.44 7.72
C ILE A 357 -17.77 3.96 6.76
N ASN A 358 -18.19 3.22 5.72
CA ASN A 358 -17.33 2.62 4.71
C ASN A 358 -16.60 1.36 5.20
N SER A 359 -17.25 0.53 6.00
CA SER A 359 -16.67 -0.76 6.41
C SER A 359 -16.41 -1.66 5.21
N LYS A 360 -15.26 -2.32 5.24
CA LYS A 360 -14.86 -3.37 4.28
C LYS A 360 -14.51 -4.68 4.98
N SER A 361 -13.90 -4.60 6.14
CA SER A 361 -13.40 -5.75 6.91
C SER A 361 -14.09 -5.96 8.26
N GLY A 362 -14.68 -4.92 8.84
CA GLY A 362 -15.27 -4.95 10.17
C GLY A 362 -14.26 -4.86 11.32
N LEU A 363 -12.99 -4.54 11.07
CA LEU A 363 -11.97 -4.48 12.12
C LEU A 363 -12.13 -3.25 13.03
N TYR A 364 -12.60 -2.11 12.51
CA TYR A 364 -12.93 -0.95 13.34
C TYR A 364 -14.05 -1.25 14.34
N PRO A 365 -15.22 -1.73 13.93
CA PRO A 365 -16.26 -2.08 14.87
C PRO A 365 -15.90 -3.27 15.75
N LEU A 366 -14.99 -4.16 15.35
CA LEU A 366 -14.47 -5.22 16.20
C LEU A 366 -13.73 -4.66 17.43
N TYR A 367 -12.83 -3.68 17.21
CA TYR A 367 -12.12 -2.99 18.30
C TYR A 367 -13.10 -2.29 19.25
N MET A 368 -14.04 -1.54 18.69
CA MET A 368 -15.02 -0.78 19.46
C MET A 368 -15.95 -1.70 20.26
N ALA A 369 -16.42 -2.77 19.61
CA ALA A 369 -17.27 -3.77 20.26
C ALA A 369 -16.56 -4.44 21.44
N TYR A 370 -15.27 -4.74 21.31
CA TYR A 370 -14.53 -5.36 22.40
C TYR A 370 -14.41 -4.44 23.62
N GLY A 371 -14.13 -3.16 23.41
CA GLY A 371 -14.08 -2.19 24.51
C GLY A 371 -15.43 -2.08 25.26
N ILE A 372 -16.56 -2.04 24.51
CA ILE A 372 -17.91 -2.00 25.10
C ILE A 372 -18.27 -3.34 25.74
N TYR A 373 -17.87 -4.47 25.16
CA TYR A 373 -18.01 -5.81 25.75
C TYR A 373 -17.36 -5.86 27.14
N ARG A 374 -16.13 -5.41 27.25
CA ARG A 374 -15.39 -5.36 28.54
C ARG A 374 -16.11 -4.44 29.55
N ALA A 375 -16.66 -3.31 29.10
CA ALA A 375 -17.46 -2.42 29.94
C ALA A 375 -18.74 -3.10 30.45
N ARG A 376 -19.46 -3.85 29.60
CA ARG A 376 -20.65 -4.62 29.97
C ARG A 376 -20.33 -5.76 30.91
N VAL A 377 -19.25 -6.51 30.67
CA VAL A 377 -18.80 -7.56 31.56
C VAL A 377 -18.47 -7.01 32.95
N LYS A 378 -17.77 -5.87 33.00
CA LYS A 378 -17.45 -5.19 34.28
C LYS A 378 -18.70 -4.67 35.01
N ALA A 379 -19.72 -4.24 34.31
CA ALA A 379 -20.97 -3.76 34.86
C ALA A 379 -21.97 -4.88 35.18
N SER A 380 -21.68 -6.11 34.79
CA SER A 380 -22.56 -7.26 35.04
C SER A 380 -22.59 -7.60 36.52
N LEU A 381 -23.80 -7.88 37.03
CA LEU A 381 -24.02 -8.37 38.39
C LEU A 381 -23.65 -9.86 38.56
N PHE A 382 -23.49 -10.58 37.44
CA PHE A 382 -23.18 -12.00 37.41
C PHE A 382 -21.82 -12.21 36.74
N ALA A 383 -21.08 -13.24 37.17
CA ALA A 383 -19.86 -13.64 36.52
C ALA A 383 -20.15 -14.10 35.07
N VAL A 384 -19.28 -13.71 34.14
CA VAL A 384 -19.34 -14.10 32.73
C VAL A 384 -18.11 -14.97 32.47
N GLU A 385 -18.25 -16.28 32.72
CA GLU A 385 -17.11 -17.20 32.73
C GLU A 385 -17.12 -18.16 31.53
N THR A 386 -18.30 -18.65 31.16
CA THR A 386 -18.42 -19.59 30.05
C THR A 386 -18.39 -18.91 28.67
N VAL A 387 -17.98 -19.66 27.65
CA VAL A 387 -17.99 -19.17 26.27
C VAL A 387 -19.38 -18.75 25.81
N GLU A 388 -20.41 -19.49 26.23
CA GLU A 388 -21.81 -19.21 25.92
C GLU A 388 -22.27 -17.88 26.55
N GLU A 389 -21.91 -17.62 27.81
CA GLU A 389 -22.21 -16.35 28.48
C GLU A 389 -21.48 -15.17 27.80
N GLN A 390 -20.21 -15.35 27.51
CA GLN A 390 -19.39 -14.37 26.79
C GLN A 390 -20.02 -14.05 25.43
N GLN A 391 -20.42 -15.08 24.68
CA GLN A 391 -21.07 -14.93 23.37
C GLN A 391 -22.44 -14.24 23.49
N ALA A 392 -23.19 -14.48 24.54
CA ALA A 392 -24.47 -13.83 24.78
C ALA A 392 -24.27 -12.32 25.01
N VAL A 393 -23.31 -11.92 25.86
CA VAL A 393 -22.97 -10.51 26.09
C VAL A 393 -22.45 -9.87 24.80
N TRP A 394 -21.58 -10.57 24.08
CA TRP A 394 -21.04 -10.10 22.79
C TRP A 394 -22.16 -9.83 21.78
N ASN A 395 -23.08 -10.78 21.59
CA ASN A 395 -24.20 -10.62 20.65
C ASN A 395 -25.09 -9.45 21.03
N LYS A 396 -25.26 -9.17 22.32
CA LYS A 396 -25.99 -8.02 22.81
C LYS A 396 -25.26 -6.71 22.47
N VAL A 397 -23.93 -6.68 22.64
CA VAL A 397 -23.12 -5.50 22.21
C VAL A 397 -23.27 -5.26 20.72
N ILE A 398 -23.16 -6.27 19.88
CA ILE A 398 -23.30 -6.11 18.43
C ILE A 398 -24.70 -5.61 18.06
N ALA A 399 -25.75 -6.12 18.72
CA ALA A 399 -27.14 -5.78 18.43
C ALA A 399 -27.56 -4.39 18.92
N GLU A 400 -26.95 -3.86 19.97
CA GLU A 400 -27.40 -2.62 20.63
C GLU A 400 -26.42 -1.45 20.46
N ASN A 401 -25.11 -1.74 20.31
CA ASN A 401 -24.08 -0.72 20.35
C ASN A 401 -23.40 -0.45 19.00
N ILE A 402 -23.38 -1.44 18.10
CA ILE A 402 -22.59 -1.38 16.87
C ILE A 402 -23.48 -1.19 15.64
N PHE A 403 -23.18 -0.13 14.89
CA PHE A 403 -23.88 0.23 13.66
C PHE A 403 -22.85 0.38 12.55
N VAL A 404 -23.13 -0.21 11.38
CA VAL A 404 -22.12 -0.25 10.32
C VAL A 404 -22.73 0.04 8.96
N ILE A 405 -22.14 0.98 8.26
CA ILE A 405 -22.44 1.24 6.85
C ILE A 405 -21.29 0.64 6.03
N CYS A 406 -21.61 -0.39 5.29
CA CYS A 406 -20.65 -1.15 4.50
C CYS A 406 -20.55 -0.60 3.09
N LYS A 407 -19.35 -0.72 2.48
CA LYS A 407 -19.09 -0.23 1.12
C LYS A 407 -19.93 -0.99 0.08
N THR A 408 -20.06 -2.30 0.24
CA THR A 408 -20.75 -3.21 -0.71
C THR A 408 -21.48 -4.32 0.04
N PRO A 409 -22.37 -5.09 -0.62
CA PRO A 409 -22.97 -6.29 -0.02
C PRO A 409 -21.96 -7.31 0.49
N MET A 410 -20.89 -7.58 -0.26
CA MET A 410 -19.81 -8.48 0.19
C MET A 410 -19.08 -7.92 1.40
N ALA A 411 -18.79 -6.60 1.45
CA ALA A 411 -18.22 -5.96 2.62
C ALA A 411 -19.12 -6.12 3.86
N LYS A 412 -20.46 -6.08 3.69
CA LYS A 412 -21.42 -6.39 4.75
C LYS A 412 -21.28 -7.84 5.23
N SER A 413 -21.18 -8.80 4.32
CA SER A 413 -20.99 -10.22 4.66
C SER A 413 -19.65 -10.46 5.36
N ILE A 414 -18.56 -9.85 4.89
CA ILE A 414 -17.25 -9.90 5.53
C ILE A 414 -17.33 -9.33 6.96
N THR A 415 -17.90 -8.12 7.12
CA THR A 415 -18.05 -7.46 8.41
C THR A 415 -18.90 -8.29 9.37
N LYS A 416 -19.98 -8.90 8.90
CA LYS A 416 -20.80 -9.84 9.68
C LYS A 416 -19.96 -11.01 10.17
N ARG A 417 -19.17 -11.65 9.29
CA ARG A 417 -18.28 -12.76 9.68
C ARG A 417 -17.25 -12.32 10.73
N THR A 418 -16.68 -11.13 10.57
CA THR A 418 -15.73 -10.57 11.54
C THR A 418 -16.36 -10.38 12.92
N LEU A 419 -17.58 -9.85 13.00
CA LEU A 419 -18.24 -9.52 14.26
C LEU A 419 -18.91 -10.72 14.93
N VAL A 420 -19.69 -11.50 14.19
CA VAL A 420 -20.54 -12.57 14.75
C VAL A 420 -20.24 -13.95 14.19
N GLY A 421 -19.26 -14.11 13.32
CA GLY A 421 -18.90 -15.39 12.73
C GLY A 421 -20.02 -15.98 11.88
N PHE A 422 -20.24 -17.28 12.08
CA PHE A 422 -21.31 -18.04 11.41
C PHE A 422 -22.58 -18.15 12.25
N HIS A 423 -22.60 -17.51 13.43
CA HIS A 423 -23.79 -17.53 14.29
C HIS A 423 -24.91 -16.63 13.73
N LYS A 424 -26.13 -17.00 14.09
CA LYS A 424 -27.30 -16.13 13.86
C LYS A 424 -27.35 -15.10 14.97
N ALA A 425 -27.08 -13.83 14.68
CA ALA A 425 -27.17 -12.72 15.61
C ALA A 425 -27.81 -11.52 14.92
N LYS A 426 -28.47 -10.66 15.71
CA LYS A 426 -28.99 -9.39 15.23
C LYS A 426 -27.81 -8.44 14.98
N ILE A 427 -27.79 -7.84 13.82
CA ILE A 427 -26.75 -6.89 13.40
C ILE A 427 -27.40 -5.64 12.78
N ASN A 428 -26.82 -4.47 13.03
CA ASN A 428 -27.30 -3.21 12.48
C ASN A 428 -26.36 -2.77 11.35
N MET A 429 -26.60 -3.31 10.15
CA MET A 429 -25.71 -3.07 9.00
C MET A 429 -26.51 -2.70 7.76
N TRP A 430 -26.02 -1.67 7.07
CA TRP A 430 -26.53 -1.24 5.79
C TRP A 430 -25.43 -1.20 4.73
N ALA A 431 -25.67 -1.78 3.56
CA ALA A 431 -24.83 -1.65 2.38
C ALA A 431 -25.64 -0.94 1.30
N PRO A 432 -25.49 0.38 1.14
CA PRO A 432 -26.18 1.12 0.11
C PRO A 432 -25.62 0.79 -1.27
N GLU A 433 -26.46 0.84 -2.27
CA GLU A 433 -26.02 0.91 -3.65
C GLU A 433 -25.30 2.25 -3.85
N ASP A 434 -24.05 2.20 -4.32
CA ASP A 434 -23.18 3.37 -4.51
C ASP A 434 -23.11 4.31 -3.29
N LEU A 435 -22.42 3.86 -2.23
CA LEU A 435 -22.23 4.64 -1.00
C LEU A 435 -21.69 6.04 -1.29
N VAL A 436 -20.74 6.17 -2.22
CA VAL A 436 -20.08 7.46 -2.47
C VAL A 436 -21.04 8.47 -3.10
N ASN A 437 -21.85 8.04 -4.06
CA ASN A 437 -22.86 8.89 -4.66
C ASN A 437 -23.91 9.34 -3.64
N LYS A 438 -24.34 8.43 -2.75
CA LYS A 438 -25.30 8.77 -1.67
C LYS A 438 -24.74 9.81 -0.71
N VAL A 439 -23.50 9.65 -0.29
CA VAL A 439 -22.83 10.61 0.59
C VAL A 439 -22.58 11.95 -0.11
N LYS A 440 -22.23 11.94 -1.39
CA LYS A 440 -21.89 13.15 -2.15
C LYS A 440 -23.13 13.94 -2.59
N ASN A 441 -24.12 13.26 -3.16
CA ASN A 441 -25.22 13.90 -3.89
C ASN A 441 -26.57 13.78 -3.18
N GLN A 442 -26.70 12.94 -2.14
CA GLN A 442 -27.93 12.67 -1.38
C GLN A 442 -27.67 12.71 0.13
N SER A 443 -26.84 13.64 0.59
CA SER A 443 -26.34 13.70 1.97
C SER A 443 -27.46 13.75 3.03
N GLU A 444 -28.51 14.53 2.82
CA GLU A 444 -29.63 14.63 3.75
C GLU A 444 -30.37 13.29 3.87
N LEU A 445 -30.66 12.64 2.75
CA LEU A 445 -31.29 11.32 2.74
C LEU A 445 -30.40 10.26 3.39
N PHE A 446 -29.09 10.33 3.15
CA PHE A 446 -28.12 9.46 3.78
C PHE A 446 -28.12 9.63 5.30
N ILE A 447 -28.05 10.86 5.81
CA ILE A 447 -28.08 11.18 7.24
C ILE A 447 -29.38 10.68 7.87
N LYS A 448 -30.53 10.92 7.20
CA LYS A 448 -31.81 10.39 7.67
C LYS A 448 -31.78 8.86 7.81
N LYS A 449 -31.26 8.15 6.84
CA LYS A 449 -31.10 6.68 6.88
C LYS A 449 -30.18 6.23 8.01
N VAL A 450 -29.11 6.98 8.30
CA VAL A 450 -28.23 6.72 9.44
C VAL A 450 -29.00 6.83 10.75
N HIS A 451 -29.80 7.89 10.94
CA HIS A 451 -30.61 8.06 12.13
C HIS A 451 -31.73 7.01 12.23
N ASP A 452 -32.34 6.61 11.10
CA ASP A 452 -33.29 5.48 11.08
C ASP A 452 -32.63 4.15 11.50
N LEU A 453 -31.37 3.92 11.12
CA LEU A 453 -30.62 2.71 11.49
C LEU A 453 -30.31 2.66 12.99
N ILE A 454 -29.95 3.80 13.58
CA ILE A 454 -29.52 3.90 14.98
C ILE A 454 -30.71 4.10 15.94
N GLY A 455 -31.77 4.75 15.46
CA GLY A 455 -32.89 5.22 16.21
C GLY A 455 -32.97 6.76 16.20
N LYS A 456 -34.11 7.33 15.82
CA LYS A 456 -34.26 8.76 15.45
C LYS A 456 -33.74 9.77 16.48
N ASP A 457 -33.89 9.45 17.77
CA ASP A 457 -33.50 10.34 18.86
C ASP A 457 -32.31 9.82 19.66
N MET A 458 -31.59 8.86 19.10
CA MET A 458 -30.49 8.21 19.79
C MET A 458 -29.15 8.93 19.49
N LYS A 459 -28.41 9.22 20.57
CA LYS A 459 -27.10 9.83 20.52
C LYS A 459 -26.06 8.86 19.94
N ILE A 460 -25.18 9.36 19.08
CA ILE A 460 -24.02 8.64 18.57
C ILE A 460 -22.80 9.08 19.37
N ASN A 461 -22.17 8.15 20.06
CA ASN A 461 -21.00 8.45 20.89
C ASN A 461 -19.75 8.61 20.03
N ALA A 462 -19.51 7.69 19.08
CA ALA A 462 -18.38 7.85 18.18
C ALA A 462 -18.67 7.39 16.75
N ILE A 463 -18.09 8.11 15.78
CA ILE A 463 -17.95 7.65 14.38
C ILE A 463 -16.50 7.32 14.14
N VAL A 464 -16.23 6.13 13.61
CA VAL A 464 -14.87 5.65 13.31
C VAL A 464 -14.79 5.09 11.89
N GLY A 465 -13.61 5.05 11.32
CA GLY A 465 -13.41 4.37 10.05
C GLY A 465 -12.26 4.89 9.20
N ASN A 466 -12.15 4.25 8.04
CA ASN A 466 -11.25 4.62 6.96
C ASN A 466 -12.11 4.95 5.72
N PRO A 467 -12.37 6.23 5.41
CA PRO A 467 -13.17 6.62 4.25
C PRO A 467 -12.43 6.28 2.95
N PRO A 468 -13.12 6.14 1.82
CA PRO A 468 -12.46 5.99 0.53
C PRO A 468 -11.66 7.26 0.20
N TYR A 469 -10.43 7.09 -0.31
CA TYR A 469 -9.51 8.22 -0.50
C TYR A 469 -9.78 8.98 -1.79
N GLN A 470 -10.10 8.27 -2.87
CA GLN A 470 -10.29 8.87 -4.20
C GLN A 470 -11.29 8.07 -5.03
N ILE A 471 -11.82 8.70 -6.07
CA ILE A 471 -12.56 8.05 -7.16
C ILE A 471 -11.85 8.33 -8.45
N ASN A 472 -11.66 7.30 -9.27
CA ASN A 472 -11.28 7.45 -10.66
C ASN A 472 -12.50 7.84 -11.49
N ASP A 473 -12.37 8.86 -12.30
CA ASP A 473 -13.44 9.36 -13.17
C ASP A 473 -13.68 8.52 -14.45
N GLY A 474 -13.05 7.33 -14.54
CA GLY A 474 -13.25 6.39 -15.65
C GLY A 474 -12.48 6.75 -16.93
N SER A 475 -11.72 7.84 -16.95
CA SER A 475 -11.06 8.34 -18.18
C SER A 475 -9.82 7.54 -18.62
N GLY A 476 -9.42 6.48 -17.88
CA GLY A 476 -8.24 5.66 -18.20
C GLY A 476 -6.91 6.43 -18.16
N ALA A 477 -6.93 7.69 -17.77
CA ALA A 477 -5.76 8.52 -17.60
C ALA A 477 -5.06 8.17 -16.27
N SER A 478 -3.77 8.44 -16.20
CA SER A 478 -2.87 8.20 -15.08
C SER A 478 -3.49 8.49 -13.69
N ASP A 479 -2.96 7.92 -12.62
CA ASP A 479 -3.30 8.16 -11.20
C ASP A 479 -3.53 9.64 -10.83
N ASP A 480 -2.98 10.57 -11.62
CA ASP A 480 -3.16 12.02 -11.49
C ASP A 480 -4.61 12.50 -11.79
N ALA A 481 -5.44 11.68 -12.45
CA ALA A 481 -6.83 12.03 -12.79
C ALA A 481 -7.81 11.78 -11.63
N ALA A 482 -7.49 10.90 -10.68
CA ALA A 482 -8.38 10.53 -9.58
C ALA A 482 -8.71 11.72 -8.65
N ASN A 483 -9.99 11.89 -8.32
CA ASN A 483 -10.45 12.96 -7.45
C ASN A 483 -10.53 12.50 -5.99
N PRO A 484 -9.95 13.26 -5.03
CA PRO A 484 -10.10 12.97 -3.61
C PRO A 484 -11.56 13.10 -3.17
N ILE A 485 -12.00 12.22 -2.26
CA ILE A 485 -13.37 12.18 -1.76
C ILE A 485 -13.48 12.06 -0.24
N TYR A 486 -12.40 11.75 0.46
CA TYR A 486 -12.41 11.60 1.93
C TYR A 486 -12.93 12.83 2.67
N GLN A 487 -12.74 14.05 2.14
CA GLN A 487 -13.26 15.30 2.71
C GLN A 487 -14.78 15.31 2.79
N ILE A 488 -15.47 14.61 1.90
CA ILE A 488 -16.94 14.52 1.93
C ILE A 488 -17.39 13.70 3.15
N PHE A 489 -16.65 12.63 3.46
CA PHE A 489 -16.93 11.78 4.62
C PHE A 489 -16.67 12.49 5.95
N VAL A 490 -15.66 13.36 6.03
CA VAL A 490 -15.44 14.23 7.20
C VAL A 490 -16.61 15.17 7.41
N ARG A 491 -17.09 15.81 6.34
CA ARG A 491 -18.26 16.71 6.43
C ARG A 491 -19.53 15.96 6.84
N ILE A 492 -19.77 14.76 6.29
CA ILE A 492 -20.90 13.92 6.69
C ILE A 492 -20.81 13.52 8.15
N ALA A 493 -19.62 13.14 8.64
CA ALA A 493 -19.44 12.82 10.06
C ALA A 493 -19.82 14.02 10.95
N LYS A 494 -19.40 15.24 10.60
CA LYS A 494 -19.79 16.46 11.30
C LYS A 494 -21.32 16.72 11.25
N GLN A 495 -21.96 16.51 10.10
CA GLN A 495 -23.39 16.71 9.92
C GLN A 495 -24.26 15.72 10.71
N ILE A 496 -23.77 14.50 10.93
CA ILE A 496 -24.42 13.49 11.77
C ILE A 496 -24.39 13.89 13.25
N ARG A 497 -23.48 14.80 13.66
CA ARG A 497 -23.33 15.35 15.01
C ARG A 497 -23.07 14.30 16.10
N PRO A 498 -22.02 13.47 15.96
CA PRO A 498 -21.62 12.58 17.05
C PRO A 498 -20.96 13.37 18.20
N GLU A 499 -20.74 12.73 19.36
CA GLU A 499 -19.90 13.32 20.41
C GLU A 499 -18.43 13.34 19.97
N TYR A 500 -17.99 12.24 19.36
CA TYR A 500 -16.61 12.08 18.85
C TYR A 500 -16.62 11.50 17.43
N PHE A 501 -15.66 11.88 16.63
CA PHE A 501 -15.33 11.07 15.47
C PHE A 501 -13.84 11.03 15.21
N SER A 502 -13.39 9.89 14.66
CA SER A 502 -11.99 9.65 14.35
C SER A 502 -11.87 8.90 13.04
N LEU A 503 -11.22 9.53 12.08
CA LEU A 503 -11.05 9.00 10.73
C LEU A 503 -9.57 9.02 10.33
N ILE A 504 -9.14 7.98 9.59
CA ILE A 504 -7.81 7.93 8.97
C ILE A 504 -7.90 8.33 7.51
N MET A 505 -7.04 9.24 7.07
CA MET A 505 -7.09 9.78 5.69
C MET A 505 -5.70 10.24 5.21
N PRO A 506 -5.51 10.43 3.87
CA PRO A 506 -4.26 10.99 3.36
C PRO A 506 -3.97 12.39 3.91
N SER A 507 -2.71 12.69 4.27
CA SER A 507 -2.30 14.01 4.79
C SER A 507 -2.12 15.07 3.71
N LYS A 508 -2.26 14.71 2.44
CA LYS A 508 -2.06 15.61 1.28
C LYS A 508 -2.88 16.89 1.34
N TRP A 509 -4.05 16.87 1.97
CA TRP A 509 -4.89 18.05 2.17
C TRP A 509 -4.20 19.16 2.96
N MET A 510 -3.25 18.84 3.83
CA MET A 510 -2.56 19.79 4.71
C MET A 510 -1.69 20.78 3.94
N ILE A 511 -1.05 20.32 2.86
CA ILE A 511 -0.03 21.09 2.15
C ILE A 511 -0.42 21.45 0.72
N GLY A 512 -1.15 20.54 0.04
CA GLY A 512 -1.43 20.70 -1.39
C GLY A 512 -2.63 19.90 -1.85
N GLY A 513 -2.53 19.35 -3.03
CA GLY A 513 -3.54 18.51 -3.68
C GLY A 513 -4.41 19.28 -4.68
N LYS A 514 -5.42 18.60 -5.22
CA LYS A 514 -6.34 19.18 -6.20
C LYS A 514 -7.11 20.35 -5.62
N ALA A 515 -7.61 21.23 -6.48
CA ALA A 515 -8.35 22.45 -6.10
C ALA A 515 -9.49 22.21 -5.11
N VAL A 516 -10.13 21.04 -5.17
CA VAL A 516 -11.21 20.63 -4.25
C VAL A 516 -10.76 20.50 -2.78
N LEU A 517 -9.48 20.30 -2.52
CA LEU A 517 -8.93 20.22 -1.15
C LEU A 517 -8.62 21.59 -0.54
N LYS A 518 -8.54 22.66 -1.32
CA LYS A 518 -8.24 24.00 -0.79
C LYS A 518 -9.34 24.51 0.17
N PRO A 519 -10.65 24.44 -0.18
CA PRO A 519 -11.71 24.78 0.76
C PRO A 519 -11.74 23.87 2.00
N PHE A 520 -11.54 22.58 1.81
CA PHE A 520 -11.50 21.62 2.91
C PHE A 520 -10.34 21.89 3.87
N ARG A 521 -9.16 22.22 3.37
CA ARG A 521 -8.00 22.60 4.20
C ARG A 521 -8.34 23.81 5.06
N LYS A 522 -8.93 24.86 4.48
CA LYS A 522 -9.35 26.05 5.20
C LYS A 522 -10.33 25.68 6.32
N GLU A 523 -11.35 24.89 6.00
CA GLU A 523 -12.35 24.40 6.96
C GLU A 523 -11.70 23.64 8.13
N MET A 524 -10.74 22.75 7.85
CA MET A 524 -10.04 21.97 8.89
C MET A 524 -9.09 22.86 9.72
N MET A 525 -8.44 23.84 9.10
CA MET A 525 -7.53 24.77 9.81
C MET A 525 -8.26 25.71 10.76
N GLU A 526 -9.49 26.04 10.47
CA GLU A 526 -10.36 26.92 11.29
C GLU A 526 -11.15 26.13 12.36
N ASP A 527 -11.21 24.79 12.23
CA ASP A 527 -11.98 23.93 13.12
C ASP A 527 -11.28 23.73 14.47
N LYS A 528 -11.82 24.33 15.51
CA LYS A 528 -11.32 24.24 16.88
C LYS A 528 -11.76 22.99 17.64
N HIS A 529 -12.62 22.17 17.04
CA HIS A 529 -13.12 20.92 17.63
C HIS A 529 -12.15 19.74 17.43
N ILE A 530 -11.09 19.91 16.64
CA ILE A 530 -10.06 18.89 16.48
C ILE A 530 -9.20 18.87 17.75
N ALA A 531 -9.29 17.78 18.53
CA ALA A 531 -8.57 17.63 19.79
C ALA A 531 -7.14 17.07 19.60
N SER A 532 -6.96 16.16 18.66
CA SER A 532 -5.62 15.60 18.34
C SER A 532 -5.49 15.22 16.86
N ILE A 533 -4.25 15.27 16.38
CA ILE A 533 -3.86 14.73 15.06
C ILE A 533 -2.57 13.93 15.24
N TYR A 534 -2.53 12.77 14.60
CA TYR A 534 -1.33 11.95 14.41
C TYR A 534 -1.06 11.88 12.91
N ASP A 535 0.09 12.41 12.50
CA ASP A 535 0.42 12.68 11.10
C ASP A 535 1.73 11.98 10.71
N TYR A 536 1.63 10.94 9.92
CA TYR A 536 2.73 10.12 9.43
C TYR A 536 3.21 10.63 8.08
N GLU A 537 4.47 11.06 8.01
CA GLU A 537 5.09 11.51 6.76
C GLU A 537 5.24 10.34 5.78
N ASP A 538 5.62 9.17 6.28
CA ASP A 538 5.66 7.92 5.52
C ASP A 538 4.39 7.09 5.76
N SER A 539 3.59 6.92 4.71
CA SER A 539 2.40 6.05 4.75
C SER A 539 2.71 4.57 4.98
N GLY A 540 3.95 4.14 4.70
CA GLY A 540 4.40 2.78 4.92
C GLY A 540 4.33 2.35 6.38
N GLU A 541 4.41 3.28 7.33
CA GLU A 541 4.23 3.02 8.75
C GLU A 541 2.80 2.56 9.10
N CYS A 542 1.80 2.99 8.35
CA CYS A 542 0.41 2.57 8.50
C CYS A 542 0.04 1.44 7.53
N PHE A 543 0.48 1.54 6.26
CA PHE A 543 0.04 0.64 5.19
C PHE A 543 1.24 0.04 4.46
N ASN A 544 1.72 -1.09 4.95
CA ASN A 544 2.85 -1.81 4.35
C ASN A 544 2.67 -2.01 2.84
N GLY A 545 3.68 -1.61 2.06
CA GLY A 545 3.69 -1.79 0.61
C GLY A 545 2.82 -0.80 -0.19
N GLN A 546 2.12 0.12 0.48
CA GLN A 546 1.30 1.16 -0.16
C GLN A 546 1.94 2.54 0.04
N HIS A 547 2.33 3.16 -1.05
CA HIS A 547 2.79 4.54 -1.03
C HIS A 547 1.61 5.48 -1.26
N ILE A 548 1.24 6.26 -0.22
CA ILE A 548 0.22 7.30 -0.28
C ILE A 548 0.93 8.64 -0.28
N ASP A 549 0.80 9.35 -1.39
CA ASP A 549 1.49 10.61 -1.61
C ASP A 549 1.09 11.67 -0.57
N GLY A 550 2.08 12.24 0.10
CA GLY A 550 1.91 13.19 1.19
C GLY A 550 1.75 12.57 2.58
N GLY A 551 1.72 11.23 2.71
CA GLY A 551 1.56 10.54 3.99
C GLY A 551 0.12 10.33 4.40
N VAL A 552 -0.08 9.89 5.65
CA VAL A 552 -1.39 9.53 6.22
C VAL A 552 -1.53 10.16 7.60
N CYS A 553 -2.72 10.65 7.91
CA CYS A 553 -3.05 11.11 9.26
C CYS A 553 -4.36 10.50 9.76
N TYR A 554 -4.46 10.39 11.07
CA TYR A 554 -5.73 10.21 11.76
C TYR A 554 -5.89 11.25 12.85
N PHE A 555 -7.12 11.54 13.21
CA PHE A 555 -7.41 12.63 14.13
C PHE A 555 -8.64 12.35 14.99
N LEU A 556 -8.69 12.97 16.13
CA LEU A 556 -9.89 13.01 16.98
C LEU A 556 -10.55 14.37 16.85
N TRP A 557 -11.83 14.36 16.49
CA TRP A 557 -12.74 15.48 16.59
C TRP A 557 -13.72 15.25 17.75
N SER A 558 -13.96 16.29 18.55
CA SER A 558 -14.87 16.22 19.69
C SER A 558 -15.83 17.40 19.66
N ASN A 559 -17.11 17.12 19.82
CA ASN A 559 -18.14 18.16 19.92
C ASN A 559 -17.91 19.12 21.09
N LYS A 560 -17.24 18.66 22.15
CA LYS A 560 -16.94 19.43 23.36
C LYS A 560 -15.63 20.21 23.29
N HIS A 561 -14.72 19.80 22.45
CA HIS A 561 -13.41 20.45 22.33
C HIS A 561 -13.55 21.80 21.63
N ASN A 562 -12.94 22.85 22.18
CA ASN A 562 -12.85 24.17 21.54
C ASN A 562 -11.52 24.83 21.93
N GLY A 563 -10.47 24.50 21.20
CA GLY A 563 -9.14 25.00 21.58
C GLY A 563 -8.00 24.54 20.70
N LYS A 564 -6.80 24.57 21.30
CA LYS A 564 -5.59 24.06 20.68
C LYS A 564 -5.63 22.55 20.65
N LEU A 565 -5.19 21.96 19.54
CA LEU A 565 -5.07 20.52 19.41
C LEU A 565 -3.67 20.01 19.79
N ARG A 566 -3.57 18.75 20.18
CA ARG A 566 -2.30 18.03 20.28
C ARG A 566 -1.93 17.49 18.91
N TYR A 567 -0.89 18.05 18.33
CA TYR A 567 -0.39 17.62 17.01
C TYR A 567 0.86 16.77 17.20
N THR A 568 0.79 15.53 16.75
CA THR A 568 1.91 14.58 16.75
C THR A 568 2.32 14.33 15.29
N TYR A 569 3.48 14.80 14.92
CA TYR A 569 4.09 14.54 13.61
C TYR A 569 5.12 13.43 13.73
N ILE A 570 5.00 12.42 12.91
CA ILE A 570 5.92 11.29 12.83
C ILE A 570 6.69 11.44 11.50
N SER A 571 7.96 11.79 11.60
CA SER A 571 8.82 12.00 10.44
C SER A 571 9.15 10.67 9.73
N ALA A 572 9.65 10.74 8.48
CA ALA A 572 10.13 9.58 7.75
C ALA A 572 11.27 8.82 8.48
N ASN A 573 12.01 9.53 9.36
CA ASN A 573 13.03 8.93 10.23
C ASN A 573 12.46 8.40 11.56
N LYS A 574 11.14 8.31 11.69
CA LYS A 574 10.44 7.83 12.89
C LYS A 574 10.62 8.70 14.14
N GLU A 575 10.94 9.97 13.98
CA GLU A 575 10.96 10.94 15.08
C GLU A 575 9.54 11.38 15.42
N PHE A 576 9.18 11.33 16.69
CA PHE A 576 7.90 11.80 17.22
C PHE A 576 8.02 13.24 17.68
N LEU A 577 7.39 14.17 16.99
CA LEU A 577 7.38 15.58 17.31
C LEU A 577 5.99 16.01 17.78
N VAL A 578 5.85 16.28 19.06
CA VAL A 578 4.57 16.64 19.68
C VAL A 578 4.49 18.13 19.93
N SER A 579 3.36 18.75 19.63
CA SER A 579 3.08 20.14 19.94
C SER A 579 1.62 20.37 20.28
N THR A 580 1.34 21.40 21.07
CA THR A 580 -0.02 21.87 21.36
C THR A 580 -0.22 23.22 20.66
N ARG A 581 -1.05 23.24 19.60
CA ARG A 581 -1.21 24.43 18.76
C ARG A 581 -2.54 24.48 18.05
N PHE A 582 -2.88 25.58 17.42
CA PHE A 582 -3.88 25.61 16.36
C PHE A 582 -3.29 25.09 15.06
N LEU A 583 -4.11 24.55 14.16
CA LEU A 583 -3.64 24.13 12.82
C LEU A 583 -3.25 25.34 11.97
N SER A 584 -4.02 26.44 12.09
CA SER A 584 -3.71 27.70 11.44
C SER A 584 -2.80 28.54 12.35
N ASP A 585 -1.75 29.09 11.79
CA ASP A 585 -0.92 30.13 12.42
C ASP A 585 -1.36 31.54 12.03
N GLY A 586 -2.43 31.68 11.25
CA GLY A 586 -2.92 32.96 10.71
C GLY A 586 -2.17 33.51 9.51
N ASN A 587 -0.97 32.99 9.21
CA ASN A 587 -0.08 33.52 8.17
C ASN A 587 0.07 32.59 6.96
N SER A 588 -0.35 31.33 7.08
CA SER A 588 -0.19 30.32 6.04
C SER A 588 -1.52 29.74 5.59
N ASP A 589 -1.67 29.48 4.29
CA ASP A 589 -2.82 28.76 3.71
C ASP A 589 -2.61 27.24 3.70
N ILE A 590 -1.53 26.74 4.31
CA ILE A 590 -1.21 25.33 4.48
C ILE A 590 -0.86 25.03 5.95
N VAL A 591 -0.99 23.76 6.32
CA VAL A 591 -0.59 23.27 7.65
C VAL A 591 0.92 22.99 7.63
N ILE A 592 1.66 23.67 8.49
CA ILE A 592 3.08 23.38 8.71
C ILE A 592 3.16 22.15 9.62
N ARG A 593 3.55 21.01 9.06
CA ARG A 593 3.50 19.70 9.74
C ARG A 593 4.58 19.55 10.82
N ASP A 594 5.83 19.92 10.51
CA ASP A 594 6.98 19.87 11.43
C ASP A 594 7.17 21.22 12.13
N ASN A 595 7.07 21.26 13.45
CA ASN A 595 7.19 22.49 14.24
C ASN A 595 8.53 23.20 14.10
N ARG A 596 9.61 22.45 13.85
CA ARG A 596 10.95 23.03 13.64
C ARG A 596 10.95 23.95 12.41
N ARG A 597 10.12 23.62 11.40
CA ARG A 597 9.95 24.46 10.19
C ARG A 597 9.17 25.74 10.48
N GLN A 598 8.26 25.71 11.45
CA GLN A 598 7.40 26.86 11.75
C GLN A 598 8.19 28.08 12.21
N SER A 599 9.16 27.89 13.10
CA SER A 599 10.02 28.98 13.58
C SER A 599 10.84 29.59 12.44
N ILE A 600 11.43 28.75 11.58
CA ILE A 600 12.21 29.20 10.42
C ILE A 600 11.31 30.01 9.46
N ILE A 601 10.14 29.46 9.11
CA ILE A 601 9.18 30.12 8.20
C ILE A 601 8.73 31.47 8.78
N ALA A 602 8.42 31.54 10.06
CA ALA A 602 8.01 32.80 10.69
C ALA A 602 9.10 33.90 10.58
N LYS A 603 10.37 33.51 10.72
CA LYS A 603 11.50 34.45 10.57
C LYS A 603 11.76 34.89 9.13
N THR A 604 11.50 34.01 8.15
CA THR A 604 11.90 34.18 6.75
C THR A 604 10.82 34.75 5.84
N SER A 605 9.54 34.55 6.17
CA SER A 605 8.43 34.93 5.28
C SER A 605 7.51 36.04 5.79
N THR A 606 7.78 36.60 6.96
CA THR A 606 6.96 37.69 7.54
C THR A 606 7.45 39.06 7.10
N ASN A 607 6.54 39.89 6.59
CA ASN A 607 6.80 41.29 6.19
C ASN A 607 7.90 41.50 5.14
N CYS A 608 8.02 40.57 4.18
CA CYS A 608 8.96 40.65 3.05
C CYS A 608 8.31 40.26 1.73
N SER A 609 8.86 40.76 0.63
CA SER A 609 8.54 40.26 -0.71
C SER A 609 8.98 38.79 -0.82
N LEU A 610 8.21 37.99 -1.54
CA LEU A 610 8.43 36.55 -1.63
C LEU A 610 8.95 36.17 -3.02
N PHE A 611 9.84 35.20 -3.05
CA PHE A 611 10.44 34.70 -4.28
C PHE A 611 9.42 34.24 -5.32
N LYS A 612 8.25 33.74 -4.89
CA LYS A 612 7.15 33.39 -5.78
C LYS A 612 6.72 34.50 -6.73
N GLU A 613 6.97 35.78 -6.39
CA GLU A 613 6.59 36.92 -7.20
C GLU A 613 7.34 36.99 -8.53
N ILE A 614 8.56 36.44 -8.57
CA ILE A 614 9.37 36.33 -9.78
C ILE A 614 9.33 34.96 -10.44
N VAL A 615 8.47 34.05 -9.98
CA VAL A 615 8.27 32.72 -10.54
C VAL A 615 6.99 32.70 -11.36
N SER A 616 7.05 32.17 -12.57
CA SER A 616 5.87 32.05 -13.46
C SER A 616 4.85 31.03 -12.97
N LEU A 617 3.63 31.17 -13.49
CA LEU A 617 2.68 30.07 -13.53
C LEU A 617 3.18 28.94 -14.48
N THR A 618 2.50 27.78 -14.42
CA THR A 618 2.75 26.68 -15.36
C THR A 618 2.56 27.11 -16.81
N GLN A 619 3.29 26.51 -17.73
CA GLN A 619 3.32 26.88 -19.15
C GLN A 619 3.73 28.35 -19.38
N PRO A 620 4.94 28.73 -18.96
CA PRO A 620 5.36 30.12 -18.97
C PRO A 620 5.32 30.76 -20.35
N PHE A 621 5.57 30.03 -21.42
CA PHE A 621 5.52 30.51 -22.81
C PHE A 621 4.33 29.97 -23.61
N GLY A 622 3.40 29.22 -22.97
CA GLY A 622 2.25 28.61 -23.62
C GLY A 622 2.57 27.33 -24.39
N ILE A 623 3.78 26.78 -24.24
CA ILE A 623 4.28 25.62 -24.99
C ILE A 623 4.14 24.36 -24.13
N ARG A 624 3.50 23.31 -24.67
CA ARG A 624 3.25 22.06 -23.97
C ARG A 624 4.47 21.11 -24.02
N LYS A 625 4.51 20.17 -23.07
CA LYS A 625 5.58 19.17 -22.92
C LYS A 625 5.67 18.18 -24.08
N ASP A 626 4.58 17.92 -24.77
CA ASP A 626 4.50 16.97 -25.87
C ASP A 626 5.13 17.47 -27.17
N LEU A 627 5.54 18.74 -27.27
CA LEU A 627 6.22 19.28 -28.44
C LEU A 627 7.41 18.42 -28.90
N PHE A 628 8.25 17.95 -27.98
CA PHE A 628 9.41 17.11 -28.29
C PHE A 628 9.08 15.64 -28.56
N ASN A 629 7.90 15.18 -28.15
CA ASN A 629 7.48 13.78 -28.30
C ASN A 629 6.55 13.58 -29.51
N SER A 630 5.82 14.64 -29.89
CA SER A 630 4.85 14.63 -30.99
C SER A 630 4.89 15.95 -31.75
N PRO A 631 6.05 16.31 -32.37
CA PRO A 631 6.23 17.59 -33.07
C PRO A 631 5.26 17.77 -34.21
N GLU A 632 4.77 16.71 -34.82
CA GLU A 632 3.77 16.69 -35.87
C GLU A 632 2.43 17.37 -35.48
N ARG A 633 2.14 17.47 -34.20
CA ARG A 633 0.97 18.18 -33.66
C ARG A 633 1.15 19.70 -33.63
N TYR A 634 2.35 20.15 -33.85
CA TYR A 634 2.77 21.56 -33.77
C TYR A 634 3.54 22.00 -35.03
N PRO A 635 2.96 21.86 -36.25
CA PRO A 635 3.69 22.15 -37.50
C PRO A 635 4.19 23.59 -37.57
N GLN A 636 3.47 24.53 -36.93
CA GLN A 636 3.87 25.94 -36.89
C GLN A 636 5.12 26.17 -35.99
N SER A 637 5.51 25.16 -35.19
CA SER A 637 6.71 25.29 -34.34
C SER A 637 8.01 25.22 -35.11
N ASN A 638 8.02 24.56 -36.27
CA ASN A 638 9.21 24.28 -37.07
C ASN A 638 10.37 23.77 -36.16
N LEU A 639 10.07 22.83 -35.27
CA LEU A 639 11.04 22.31 -34.31
C LEU A 639 12.21 21.63 -35.02
N GLN A 640 13.42 22.14 -34.82
CA GLN A 640 14.66 21.60 -35.37
C GLN A 640 15.69 21.34 -34.28
N ALA A 641 16.62 20.41 -34.55
CA ALA A 641 17.74 20.13 -33.65
C ALA A 641 18.84 21.21 -33.74
N GLU A 642 18.99 21.82 -34.92
CA GLU A 642 19.98 22.83 -35.21
C GLU A 642 19.34 24.21 -35.36
N PRO A 643 20.07 25.31 -35.08
CA PRO A 643 19.53 26.65 -35.18
C PRO A 643 19.27 27.03 -36.67
N PHE A 644 18.21 27.79 -36.88
CA PHE A 644 17.87 28.40 -38.18
C PHE A 644 17.60 29.90 -38.05
N TYR A 645 17.54 30.59 -39.14
CA TYR A 645 17.39 32.06 -39.12
C TYR A 645 16.07 32.47 -38.47
N GLY A 646 16.14 33.37 -37.48
CA GLY A 646 14.97 33.84 -36.72
C GLY A 646 14.43 32.88 -35.69
N CYS A 647 15.09 31.75 -35.43
CA CYS A 647 14.65 30.78 -34.40
C CYS A 647 14.85 31.27 -32.97
N VAL A 648 14.12 30.66 -32.06
CA VAL A 648 14.24 30.77 -30.60
C VAL A 648 14.67 29.44 -30.03
N LYS A 649 15.67 29.41 -29.16
CA LYS A 649 16.10 28.20 -28.49
C LYS A 649 15.08 27.75 -27.47
N ILE A 650 14.75 26.49 -27.45
CA ILE A 650 13.77 25.91 -26.52
C ILE A 650 14.35 24.78 -25.69
N TYR A 651 14.06 24.84 -24.38
CA TYR A 651 14.37 23.78 -23.41
C TYR A 651 13.11 22.96 -23.10
N GLY A 652 13.23 21.65 -23.17
CA GLY A 652 12.14 20.73 -22.89
C GLY A 652 12.62 19.37 -22.40
N VAL A 653 11.72 18.42 -22.39
CA VAL A 653 11.99 17.03 -22.00
C VAL A 653 11.42 16.10 -23.04
N LYS A 654 12.24 15.15 -23.51
CA LYS A 654 11.85 14.09 -24.44
C LYS A 654 11.77 12.76 -23.72
N GLY A 655 10.68 12.04 -23.93
CA GLY A 655 10.51 10.67 -23.41
C GLY A 655 11.47 9.71 -24.09
N ILE A 656 12.13 8.84 -23.30
CA ILE A 656 13.00 7.77 -23.78
C ILE A 656 12.62 6.46 -23.09
N LYS A 657 13.05 5.32 -23.66
CA LYS A 657 12.80 4.02 -23.03
C LYS A 657 13.44 3.98 -21.62
N GLY A 658 12.58 3.88 -20.59
CA GLY A 658 13.00 3.86 -19.18
C GLY A 658 13.06 5.23 -18.49
N GLY A 659 12.57 6.32 -19.10
CA GLY A 659 12.56 7.63 -18.43
C GLY A 659 12.33 8.82 -19.36
N ALA A 660 12.93 9.96 -18.99
CA ALA A 660 12.84 11.20 -19.73
C ALA A 660 14.20 11.91 -19.73
N ARG A 661 14.54 12.55 -20.84
CA ARG A 661 15.80 13.27 -21.01
C ARG A 661 15.56 14.76 -21.30
N ARG A 662 16.29 15.64 -20.62
CA ARG A 662 16.35 17.05 -20.99
C ARG A 662 16.86 17.20 -22.42
N THR A 663 16.18 18.01 -23.20
CA THR A 663 16.46 18.19 -24.64
C THR A 663 16.38 19.67 -25.01
N ILE A 664 17.22 20.06 -25.93
CA ILE A 664 17.25 21.39 -26.51
C ILE A 664 16.80 21.29 -27.97
N GLY A 665 16.11 22.30 -28.47
CA GLY A 665 15.74 22.45 -29.87
C GLY A 665 15.61 23.93 -30.24
N TYR A 666 15.24 24.19 -31.48
CA TYR A 666 15.04 25.54 -32.03
C TYR A 666 13.67 25.59 -32.68
N ILE A 667 12.93 26.65 -32.41
CA ILE A 667 11.54 26.81 -32.84
C ILE A 667 11.28 28.17 -33.48
N SER A 668 10.22 28.26 -34.28
CA SER A 668 9.66 29.52 -34.74
C SER A 668 9.09 30.31 -33.54
N PRO A 669 9.31 31.60 -33.42
CA PRO A 669 8.76 32.44 -32.33
C PRO A 669 7.22 32.54 -32.36
N GLU A 670 6.56 32.15 -33.44
CA GLU A 670 5.12 32.25 -33.61
C GLU A 670 4.33 31.44 -32.61
N ILE A 671 4.88 30.31 -32.13
CA ILE A 671 4.20 29.47 -31.14
C ILE A 671 4.26 30.03 -29.73
N ILE A 672 5.01 31.08 -29.48
CA ILE A 672 5.14 31.68 -28.16
C ILE A 672 3.92 32.58 -27.92
N THR A 673 3.04 32.15 -27.04
CA THR A 673 1.76 32.84 -26.79
C THR A 673 1.77 33.66 -25.50
N LYS A 674 2.72 33.39 -24.56
CA LYS A 674 2.84 34.08 -23.25
C LYS A 674 4.24 34.61 -23.03
N ASN A 675 4.37 35.60 -22.14
CA ASN A 675 5.66 36.18 -21.68
C ASN A 675 6.64 36.49 -22.81
N LYS A 676 6.16 36.99 -23.93
CA LYS A 676 7.00 37.35 -25.11
C LYS A 676 8.13 38.29 -24.75
N ALA A 677 7.90 39.24 -23.84
CA ALA A 677 8.91 40.18 -23.37
C ALA A 677 10.09 39.52 -22.63
N ALA A 678 9.88 38.35 -22.06
CA ALA A 678 10.92 37.59 -21.35
C ALA A 678 11.84 36.80 -22.29
N VAL A 679 11.49 36.66 -23.60
CA VAL A 679 12.28 35.85 -24.56
C VAL A 679 13.71 36.42 -24.66
N ASN A 680 13.86 37.71 -24.76
CA ASN A 680 15.17 38.41 -24.93
C ASN A 680 15.76 38.92 -23.63
N LYS A 681 15.26 38.48 -22.44
CA LYS A 681 15.77 38.79 -21.10
C LYS A 681 16.56 37.62 -20.54
N TYR A 682 17.38 37.89 -19.52
CA TYR A 682 18.04 36.87 -18.73
C TYR A 682 17.02 36.20 -17.80
N LYS A 683 17.10 34.89 -17.63
CA LYS A 683 16.10 34.08 -16.87
C LYS A 683 16.66 32.74 -16.46
N LEU A 684 15.96 32.11 -15.54
CA LEU A 684 16.26 30.74 -15.12
C LEU A 684 15.05 29.81 -15.40
N PHE A 685 15.30 28.54 -15.66
CA PHE A 685 14.27 27.54 -15.87
C PHE A 685 14.38 26.49 -14.77
N PHE A 686 13.36 26.44 -13.92
CA PHE A 686 13.26 25.51 -12.80
C PHE A 686 12.32 24.38 -13.13
N THR A 687 12.67 23.11 -12.79
CA THR A 687 11.84 21.94 -13.12
C THR A 687 10.48 21.97 -12.42
N THR A 688 9.42 21.52 -13.11
CA THR A 688 8.07 21.42 -12.54
C THR A 688 7.80 20.11 -11.81
N SER A 689 8.72 19.14 -11.83
CA SER A 689 8.50 17.84 -11.15
C SER A 689 9.80 17.17 -10.78
N TYR A 690 9.89 16.71 -9.52
CA TYR A 690 10.94 15.81 -9.03
C TYR A 690 10.48 15.12 -7.73
N SER A 691 11.21 14.08 -7.27
CA SER A 691 10.82 13.29 -6.10
C SER A 691 10.52 14.16 -4.87
N THR A 692 9.43 13.88 -4.18
CA THR A 692 9.05 14.58 -2.93
C THR A 692 10.10 14.45 -1.83
N ASN A 693 10.78 13.32 -1.79
CA ASN A 693 11.80 13.02 -0.78
C ASN A 693 13.16 13.64 -1.12
N ALA A 694 13.36 14.12 -2.34
CA ALA A 694 14.61 14.77 -2.74
C ALA A 694 14.67 16.19 -2.18
N PHE A 695 15.62 16.44 -1.29
CA PHE A 695 15.95 17.78 -0.77
C PHE A 695 16.56 18.67 -1.88
N ASN A 696 17.46 18.11 -2.67
CA ASN A 696 18.09 18.81 -3.77
C ASN A 696 17.18 18.76 -5.01
N PRO A 697 16.73 19.91 -5.53
CA PRO A 697 16.07 19.95 -6.82
C PRO A 697 17.07 19.59 -7.93
N PRO A 698 16.60 19.06 -9.09
CA PRO A 698 17.42 18.96 -10.27
C PRO A 698 18.01 20.32 -10.65
N GLU A 699 19.19 20.31 -11.24
CA GLU A 699 19.90 21.51 -11.64
C GLU A 699 19.01 22.50 -12.42
N THR A 700 19.01 23.76 -12.00
CA THR A 700 18.29 24.86 -12.65
C THR A 700 19.02 25.26 -13.92
N ILE A 701 18.29 25.42 -15.02
CA ILE A 701 18.87 25.81 -16.31
C ILE A 701 19.03 27.31 -16.32
N ILE A 702 20.23 27.77 -16.68
CA ILE A 702 20.51 29.19 -16.98
C ILE A 702 20.02 29.44 -18.41
N GLY A 703 18.91 30.16 -18.52
CA GLY A 703 18.30 30.51 -19.80
C GLY A 703 18.94 31.77 -20.38
N GLU A 704 19.59 31.64 -21.53
CA GLU A 704 20.16 32.77 -22.27
C GLU A 704 19.08 33.65 -22.88
N GLN A 705 19.47 34.81 -23.36
CA GLN A 705 18.65 35.66 -24.24
C GLN A 705 18.21 34.85 -25.47
N ASN A 706 17.06 35.15 -26.05
CA ASN A 706 16.46 34.42 -27.15
C ASN A 706 16.21 32.93 -26.84
N SER A 707 15.77 32.64 -25.62
CA SER A 707 15.41 31.28 -25.21
C SER A 707 14.06 31.21 -24.49
N VAL A 708 13.42 30.03 -24.55
CA VAL A 708 12.13 29.67 -23.92
C VAL A 708 12.17 28.26 -23.37
N CYS A 709 11.12 27.85 -22.69
CA CYS A 709 10.96 26.47 -22.22
C CYS A 709 9.53 25.95 -22.42
N THR A 710 9.37 24.62 -22.39
CA THR A 710 8.06 23.97 -22.33
C THR A 710 7.50 24.03 -20.91
N GLU A 711 6.25 23.56 -20.71
CA GLU A 711 5.59 23.45 -19.40
C GLU A 711 6.31 22.53 -18.37
N THR A 712 7.37 21.84 -18.78
CA THR A 712 8.20 21.03 -17.88
C THR A 712 9.10 21.88 -16.99
N PHE A 713 9.14 23.19 -17.24
CA PHE A 713 9.89 24.17 -16.45
C PHE A 713 9.02 25.37 -16.09
N LEU A 714 9.32 25.99 -14.95
CA LEU A 714 8.88 27.33 -14.57
C LEU A 714 9.94 28.34 -14.99
N LEU A 715 9.51 29.53 -15.36
CA LEU A 715 10.37 30.67 -15.57
C LEU A 715 10.60 31.39 -14.24
N ILE A 716 11.86 31.68 -13.89
CA ILE A 716 12.26 32.56 -12.81
C ILE A 716 12.92 33.81 -13.41
N GLY A 717 12.48 34.98 -12.99
CA GLY A 717 12.79 36.26 -13.55
C GLY A 717 11.60 36.86 -14.34
N PRO A 718 11.79 37.66 -15.40
CA PRO A 718 13.04 37.92 -16.09
C PRO A 718 13.94 38.95 -15.36
N PHE A 719 15.23 38.94 -15.68
CA PHE A 719 16.24 39.88 -15.18
C PHE A 719 16.75 40.77 -16.30
N ASP A 720 17.09 42.01 -15.93
CA ASP A 720 17.63 42.98 -16.90
C ASP A 720 19.14 42.83 -17.12
N ALA A 721 19.85 42.37 -16.08
CA ALA A 721 21.29 42.16 -16.12
C ALA A 721 21.67 40.70 -15.91
N GLU A 722 22.71 40.23 -16.59
CA GLU A 722 23.24 38.86 -16.44
C GLU A 722 23.72 38.58 -15.01
N ILE A 723 24.24 39.59 -14.33
CA ILE A 723 24.71 39.48 -12.95
C ILE A 723 23.56 39.12 -11.98
N GLU A 724 22.38 39.69 -12.18
CA GLU A 724 21.21 39.38 -11.36
C GLU A 724 20.76 37.94 -11.54
N GLN A 725 20.77 37.45 -12.78
CA GLN A 725 20.51 36.04 -13.10
C GLN A 725 21.50 35.10 -12.38
N LYS A 726 22.80 35.40 -12.46
CA LYS A 726 23.86 34.63 -11.82
C LYS A 726 23.74 34.63 -10.30
N ASN A 727 23.39 35.75 -9.70
CA ASN A 727 23.19 35.89 -8.26
C ASN A 727 21.93 35.12 -7.80
N CYS A 728 20.83 35.21 -8.54
CA CYS A 728 19.64 34.43 -8.29
C CYS A 728 19.92 32.91 -8.42
N TYR A 729 20.71 32.51 -9.41
CA TYR A 729 21.13 31.08 -9.53
C TYR A 729 21.90 30.62 -8.29
N LYS A 730 22.86 31.45 -7.80
CA LYS A 730 23.57 31.12 -6.55
C LYS A 730 22.64 31.00 -5.35
N TYR A 731 21.65 31.91 -5.26
CA TYR A 731 20.63 31.85 -4.21
C TYR A 731 19.86 30.52 -4.25
N ILE A 732 19.42 30.06 -5.43
CA ILE A 732 18.74 28.78 -5.61
C ILE A 732 19.63 27.58 -5.18
N CYS A 733 20.94 27.72 -5.33
CA CYS A 733 21.90 26.68 -4.93
C CYS A 733 22.14 26.59 -3.42
N THR A 734 21.75 27.62 -2.63
CA THR A 734 21.95 27.64 -1.17
C THR A 734 21.11 26.59 -0.44
N ASN A 735 21.59 26.13 0.71
CA ASN A 735 20.86 25.22 1.59
C ASN A 735 19.65 25.93 2.21
N PHE A 736 19.78 27.20 2.51
CA PHE A 736 18.69 28.07 2.96
C PHE A 736 17.50 28.03 1.97
N PHE A 737 17.75 28.32 0.70
CA PHE A 737 16.71 28.29 -0.34
C PHE A 737 16.07 26.90 -0.48
N LYS A 738 16.90 25.86 -0.57
CA LYS A 738 16.45 24.47 -0.72
C LYS A 738 15.60 24.01 0.46
N ALA A 739 15.96 24.41 1.69
CA ALA A 739 15.17 24.09 2.87
C ALA A 739 13.78 24.74 2.81
N LEU A 740 13.70 26.03 2.51
CA LEU A 740 12.42 26.72 2.42
C LEU A 740 11.57 26.22 1.25
N LEU A 741 12.18 25.87 0.13
CA LEU A 741 11.52 25.21 -0.99
C LEU A 741 10.94 23.85 -0.56
N PHE A 742 11.72 23.05 0.15
CA PHE A 742 11.29 21.77 0.68
C PHE A 742 10.13 21.91 1.69
N PHE A 743 10.13 22.96 2.52
CA PHE A 743 9.04 23.22 3.45
C PHE A 743 7.72 23.58 2.75
N GLY A 744 7.80 24.25 1.61
CA GLY A 744 6.63 24.60 0.79
C GLY A 744 6.08 23.46 -0.06
N ARG A 745 6.78 22.32 -0.14
CA ARG A 745 6.40 21.19 -1.01
C ARG A 745 5.60 20.13 -0.27
N GLY A 746 4.55 19.66 -0.91
CA GLY A 746 3.76 18.51 -0.45
C GLY A 746 3.53 17.45 -1.53
N THR A 747 4.04 17.68 -2.75
CA THR A 747 3.86 16.79 -3.90
C THR A 747 5.09 16.78 -4.78
N MET A 748 5.16 15.83 -5.71
CA MET A 748 6.21 15.80 -6.73
C MET A 748 6.17 17.05 -7.65
N GLN A 749 5.00 17.65 -7.80
CA GLN A 749 4.83 18.84 -8.66
C GLN A 749 5.28 20.12 -7.96
N VAL A 750 6.01 20.93 -8.68
CA VAL A 750 6.47 22.27 -8.27
C VAL A 750 5.69 23.31 -9.06
N SER A 751 4.92 24.11 -8.36
CA SER A 751 4.21 25.28 -8.89
C SER A 751 4.77 26.56 -8.25
N GLN A 752 4.33 27.71 -8.73
CA GLN A 752 4.65 29.01 -8.15
C GLN A 752 4.42 29.06 -6.63
N ASP A 753 3.34 28.41 -6.15
CA ASP A 753 2.99 28.40 -4.73
C ASP A 753 3.99 27.68 -3.83
N VAL A 754 4.82 26.79 -4.36
CA VAL A 754 5.84 26.10 -3.58
C VAL A 754 6.92 27.05 -3.05
N PHE A 755 7.12 28.19 -3.72
CA PHE A 755 8.11 29.21 -3.35
C PHE A 755 7.59 30.22 -2.30
N ARG A 756 6.44 29.98 -1.68
CA ARG A 756 5.74 30.92 -0.77
C ARG A 756 6.47 31.28 0.51
N PHE A 757 7.41 30.46 0.98
CA PHE A 757 8.18 30.70 2.20
C PHE A 757 9.57 31.27 1.94
N ILE A 758 9.93 31.42 0.69
CA ILE A 758 11.28 31.89 0.28
C ILE A 758 11.22 33.39 0.14
N PRO A 759 12.01 34.13 0.93
CA PRO A 759 12.09 35.58 0.78
C PRO A 759 12.80 35.95 -0.51
N LEU A 760 12.28 36.97 -1.19
CA LEU A 760 12.95 37.55 -2.36
C LEU A 760 14.17 38.33 -1.89
N GLN A 761 15.31 38.13 -2.53
CA GLN A 761 16.55 38.84 -2.27
C GLN A 761 16.78 39.93 -3.32
N ASN A 762 17.61 40.92 -2.99
CA ASN A 762 18.16 41.82 -3.99
C ASN A 762 19.34 41.12 -4.69
N PHE A 763 19.25 40.94 -6.00
CA PHE A 763 20.27 40.25 -6.80
C PHE A 763 21.22 41.25 -7.50
N SER A 764 20.99 42.57 -7.36
CA SER A 764 21.85 43.59 -7.95
C SER A 764 23.17 43.76 -7.17
N ASN A 765 24.06 44.61 -7.68
CA ASN A 765 25.30 44.94 -6.98
C ASN A 765 25.10 45.75 -5.68
N GLN A 766 23.88 46.21 -5.40
CA GLN A 766 23.51 46.92 -4.16
C GLN A 766 22.91 45.99 -3.10
N SER A 767 23.08 44.70 -3.26
CA SER A 767 22.60 43.70 -2.33
C SER A 767 23.34 43.75 -0.97
N ASP A 768 22.61 43.52 0.09
CA ASP A 768 23.15 43.28 1.44
C ASP A 768 23.83 41.88 1.55
N ILE A 769 23.63 41.00 0.56
CA ILE A 769 24.31 39.71 0.43
C ILE A 769 25.46 39.82 -0.56
N ASN A 770 26.65 39.41 -0.14
CA ASN A 770 27.80 39.35 -1.03
C ASN A 770 27.76 38.11 -1.92
N TRP A 771 27.16 38.23 -3.09
CA TRP A 771 27.01 37.17 -4.06
C TRP A 771 28.32 36.69 -4.71
N ASN A 772 29.44 37.38 -4.51
CA ASN A 772 30.75 36.95 -5.03
C ASN A 772 31.42 35.87 -4.17
N LYS A 773 30.83 35.52 -3.05
CA LYS A 773 31.32 34.49 -2.14
C LYS A 773 30.86 33.08 -2.57
N SER A 774 31.43 32.04 -1.93
CA SER A 774 31.00 30.66 -2.11
C SER A 774 29.59 30.45 -1.54
N ILE A 775 28.90 29.43 -2.03
CA ILE A 775 27.53 29.09 -1.59
C ILE A 775 27.45 28.92 -0.06
N THR A 776 28.42 28.26 0.57
CA THR A 776 28.49 28.10 2.03
C THR A 776 28.57 29.43 2.78
N VAL A 777 29.30 30.41 2.23
CA VAL A 777 29.40 31.76 2.83
C VAL A 777 28.11 32.55 2.60
N ILE A 778 27.48 32.38 1.45
CA ILE A 778 26.16 32.96 1.17
C ILE A 778 25.11 32.41 2.11
N ASP A 779 25.11 31.08 2.37
CA ASP A 779 24.22 30.47 3.36
C ASP A 779 24.38 31.11 4.74
N ARG A 780 25.61 31.30 5.23
CA ARG A 780 25.86 31.96 6.53
C ARG A 780 25.30 33.38 6.58
N GLN A 781 25.51 34.16 5.53
CA GLN A 781 24.96 35.52 5.45
C GLN A 781 23.41 35.50 5.51
N LEU A 782 22.79 34.54 4.85
CA LEU A 782 21.33 34.34 4.92
C LEU A 782 20.86 33.92 6.30
N TYR A 783 21.55 32.96 6.97
CA TYR A 783 21.23 32.58 8.33
C TYR A 783 21.33 33.73 9.32
N GLU A 784 22.36 34.55 9.22
CA GLU A 784 22.56 35.78 10.01
C GLU A 784 21.48 36.82 9.73
N LYS A 785 21.18 37.07 8.47
CA LYS A 785 20.15 38.02 8.04
C LYS A 785 18.78 37.73 8.61
N TYR A 786 18.42 36.42 8.71
CA TYR A 786 17.13 35.97 9.20
C TYR A 786 17.19 35.51 10.68
N TYR A 787 18.26 35.78 11.40
CA TYR A 787 18.42 35.46 12.82
C TYR A 787 18.11 33.99 13.15
N LEU A 788 18.58 33.06 12.31
CA LEU A 788 18.40 31.64 12.57
C LEU A 788 19.28 31.19 13.74
N THR A 789 18.72 30.40 14.63
CA THR A 789 19.47 29.79 15.75
C THR A 789 20.37 28.65 15.26
N ASN A 790 21.37 28.30 16.09
CA ASN A 790 22.26 27.18 15.78
C ASN A 790 21.49 25.85 15.62
N GLU A 791 20.39 25.66 16.34
CA GLU A 791 19.51 24.49 16.19
C GLU A 791 18.78 24.48 14.85
N GLU A 792 18.26 25.63 14.40
CA GLU A 792 17.60 25.79 13.12
C GLU A 792 18.58 25.61 11.95
N ILE A 793 19.78 26.14 12.07
CA ILE A 793 20.87 25.95 11.10
C ILE A 793 21.23 24.45 11.03
N THR A 794 21.43 23.83 12.17
CA THR A 794 21.74 22.40 12.26
C THR A 794 20.62 21.54 11.66
N PHE A 795 19.37 21.93 11.88
CA PHE A 795 18.22 21.25 11.28
C PHE A 795 18.23 21.35 9.74
N ILE A 796 18.53 22.51 9.19
CA ILE A 796 18.68 22.70 7.73
C ILE A 796 19.85 21.84 7.20
N GLU A 797 21.04 21.94 7.82
CA GLU A 797 22.26 21.30 7.33
C GLU A 797 22.24 19.78 7.47
N ASN A 798 21.62 19.23 8.53
CA ASN A 798 21.53 17.77 8.74
C ASN A 798 20.56 17.10 7.75
N ARG A 799 19.53 17.80 7.31
CA ARG A 799 18.62 17.29 6.27
C ARG A 799 19.34 17.06 4.93
N ILE A 800 20.41 17.79 4.68
CA ILE A 800 21.23 17.67 3.47
C ILE A 800 22.13 16.44 3.53
N LYS A 801 22.61 16.08 4.73
CA LYS A 801 23.53 14.95 4.96
C LYS A 801 22.83 13.61 5.08
N SER A 802 21.53 13.58 5.38
CA SER A 802 20.75 12.36 5.63
C SER A 802 20.06 11.78 4.37
N ILE A 803 20.33 12.32 3.21
CA ILE A 803 19.84 11.89 1.90
C ILE A 803 21.04 11.78 0.95
#